data_45dc13820e3e16b685b4c069d92339ef
#
_entry.id   45dc13820e3e16b685b4c069d92339ef
#
_cell.length_a   1.000
_cell.length_b   1.000
_cell.length_c   1.000
_cell.angle_alpha   90.00
_cell.angle_beta   90.00
_cell.angle_gamma   90.00
#
_symmetry.space_group_name_H-M   'P 1'
#
loop_
_entity.id
_entity.type
_entity.pdbx_description
1 polymer ?
#
loop_
_entity_poly.entity_id
_entity_poly.type
_entity_poly.pdbx_seq_one_letter_code
_entity_poly.pdbx_strand_id
1 'polypeptide(L)'
;MKLNLTIAQFTSAIQANQVIGSYTDILHRVAYDTRKLSDTQNTVFFALPGKFRDGISFIADAYQKGVRVFVVDASFGIETFSNACFLVVDSPLKALQKLATFHRNQFLLPVFIITGSVGKTMVKEWLYHLLSSTKKIVRSPKSFNSQLGVALSLLEINETHEMALIEAGISAPNEMQSLVEMIQPTYGIFTAFGRAHAHNFETKEQHLAEKLKAFETCEMTWFSEDILLNSNQLNSIRGVVQFNDSTKELVELNPFTDAVSKRNLDLVVAIALYFEKNSEILKERIKTLPRLALRMETFEGINQTTIINDSYNLDLDALVQSLEYQLSISEHKQRVAIIATTGFSQEQIQEVKEVVAGFKLNAVYYLEEGTEIPVTEISNATVLIKGTRSAQLQKLVRLFQLKKHKTTLEIDLSAVKHNIEVYRTYLPNTCKILAMVKASSYGSGAIKIAQYLQKNGVNYLGVAYADEGVELRKHGITVPILVMNAEEDGFDDIIQYQLEPAIYSFKMLDDFIKTLIREGIENYPVHFKFDTGMRRLGFEQNDLDELIAILQTQPEIKLQSVYSHFADADNAQNRSFTLGQIEKFNEIIRYLDAAISYPYIKHIANSEAIANYPSAHLDMVRLGIGMYGYSSNAQVQASLQPAVAWKSVVTQVKTIPSGESVGYGCTFVAQKPIKIAIIPIGYADGFRRTLGNGVGGMFIHGVFCPVVGNVCMDMTMIDVSNVEVLEGDAVEIIGEHQSLSAYAKKMNTIPYEVLTSVSSRVHRVYVES
;
A
#
# COMPACT_ATOMS: atom_id res chain seq x y z
N MET A 1 -7.77 -8.62 -11.25
CA MET A 1 -8.98 -8.97 -12.02
C MET A 1 -8.61 -10.07 -13.01
N LYS A 2 -9.16 -11.26 -12.90
CA LYS A 2 -8.97 -12.29 -13.91
C LYS A 2 -10.32 -12.53 -14.58
N LEU A 3 -10.53 -11.91 -15.73
CA LEU A 3 -11.55 -12.31 -16.68
C LEU A 3 -11.00 -13.52 -17.47
N ASN A 4 -11.83 -14.35 -17.98
CA ASN A 4 -11.41 -15.46 -18.85
C ASN A 4 -12.44 -15.58 -19.99
N LEU A 5 -12.51 -14.50 -20.79
CA LEU A 5 -13.56 -14.33 -21.80
C LEU A 5 -12.96 -14.21 -23.19
N THR A 6 -13.53 -14.91 -24.14
CA THR A 6 -13.28 -14.65 -25.57
C THR A 6 -13.86 -13.28 -25.95
N ILE A 7 -13.40 -12.70 -27.06
CA ILE A 7 -13.93 -11.40 -27.54
C ILE A 7 -15.44 -11.47 -27.77
N ALA A 8 -15.97 -12.58 -28.26
CA ALA A 8 -17.39 -12.76 -28.50
C ALA A 8 -18.20 -12.77 -27.19
N GLN A 9 -17.74 -13.49 -26.17
CA GLN A 9 -18.36 -13.49 -24.83
C GLN A 9 -18.30 -12.10 -24.18
N PHE A 10 -17.15 -11.43 -24.32
CA PHE A 10 -16.95 -10.08 -23.80
C PHE A 10 -17.89 -9.08 -24.48
N THR A 11 -17.96 -9.10 -25.83
CA THR A 11 -18.86 -8.24 -26.63
C THR A 11 -20.32 -8.43 -26.23
N SER A 12 -20.75 -9.67 -26.03
CA SER A 12 -22.09 -9.99 -25.55
C SER A 12 -22.32 -9.48 -24.13
N ALA A 13 -21.36 -9.68 -23.22
CA ALA A 13 -21.46 -9.26 -21.82
C ALA A 13 -21.62 -7.73 -21.67
N ILE A 14 -20.89 -6.95 -22.47
CA ILE A 14 -20.97 -5.48 -22.45
C ILE A 14 -22.08 -4.93 -23.35
N GLN A 15 -22.71 -5.77 -24.17
CA GLN A 15 -23.70 -5.39 -25.20
C GLN A 15 -23.14 -4.31 -26.14
N ALA A 16 -22.00 -4.58 -26.77
CA ALA A 16 -21.42 -3.66 -27.73
C ALA A 16 -22.28 -3.53 -28.98
N ASN A 17 -22.43 -2.31 -29.47
CA ASN A 17 -23.24 -2.01 -30.67
C ASN A 17 -22.52 -2.43 -31.94
N GLN A 18 -21.16 -2.31 -31.95
CA GLN A 18 -20.34 -2.63 -33.09
C GLN A 18 -18.96 -3.12 -32.63
N VAL A 19 -18.35 -4.03 -33.40
CA VAL A 19 -16.98 -4.50 -33.25
C VAL A 19 -16.20 -4.12 -34.50
N ILE A 20 -15.12 -3.39 -34.35
CA ILE A 20 -14.26 -2.94 -35.45
C ILE A 20 -12.85 -3.52 -35.20
N GLY A 21 -12.33 -4.26 -36.16
CA GLY A 21 -11.10 -5.06 -36.03
C GLY A 21 -11.39 -6.46 -35.51
N SER A 22 -10.33 -7.22 -35.24
CA SER A 22 -10.41 -8.59 -34.74
C SER A 22 -9.42 -8.82 -33.61
N TYR A 23 -9.77 -9.70 -32.69
CA TYR A 23 -8.91 -10.14 -31.60
C TYR A 23 -9.22 -11.59 -31.27
N THR A 24 -8.20 -12.43 -31.16
CA THR A 24 -8.36 -13.89 -31.06
C THR A 24 -8.03 -14.45 -29.69
N ASP A 25 -7.22 -13.72 -28.90
CA ASP A 25 -6.79 -14.20 -27.58
C ASP A 25 -7.87 -14.02 -26.52
N ILE A 26 -7.70 -14.71 -25.41
CA ILE A 26 -8.62 -14.61 -24.26
C ILE A 26 -8.33 -13.33 -23.50
N LEU A 27 -9.39 -12.59 -23.18
CA LEU A 27 -9.29 -11.36 -22.39
C LEU A 27 -9.23 -11.70 -20.90
N HIS A 28 -8.19 -11.23 -20.25
CA HIS A 28 -7.93 -11.51 -18.82
C HIS A 28 -8.11 -10.32 -17.91
N ARG A 29 -8.00 -9.10 -18.42
CA ARG A 29 -7.95 -7.90 -17.58
C ARG A 29 -8.76 -6.73 -18.14
N VAL A 30 -9.22 -5.90 -17.20
CA VAL A 30 -9.83 -4.60 -17.49
C VAL A 30 -8.90 -3.50 -17.00
N ALA A 31 -8.70 -2.47 -17.83
CA ALA A 31 -7.99 -1.26 -17.48
C ALA A 31 -8.80 -0.02 -17.86
N TYR A 32 -8.61 1.05 -17.12
CA TYR A 32 -9.22 2.38 -17.36
C TYR A 32 -8.23 3.52 -17.04
N ASP A 33 -7.03 3.18 -16.61
CA ASP A 33 -5.97 4.13 -16.25
C ASP A 33 -4.64 3.60 -16.79
N THR A 34 -4.06 4.29 -17.76
CA THR A 34 -2.83 3.87 -18.44
C THR A 34 -1.61 3.85 -17.53
N ARG A 35 -1.64 4.57 -16.41
CA ARG A 35 -0.59 4.58 -15.38
C ARG A 35 -0.52 3.26 -14.59
N LYS A 36 -1.57 2.44 -14.65
CA LYS A 36 -1.72 1.17 -13.93
C LYS A 36 -1.62 -0.06 -14.83
N LEU A 37 -1.25 0.12 -16.07
CA LEU A 37 -1.04 -0.97 -17.02
C LEU A 37 0.26 -1.70 -16.67
N SER A 38 0.15 -2.90 -16.12
CA SER A 38 1.29 -3.77 -15.77
C SER A 38 1.45 -4.96 -16.71
N ASP A 39 0.36 -5.35 -17.38
CA ASP A 39 0.30 -6.43 -18.37
C ASP A 39 -0.70 -5.99 -19.43
N THR A 40 -0.21 -5.74 -20.63
CA THR A 40 -1.00 -5.17 -21.72
C THR A 40 -1.55 -6.21 -22.68
N GLN A 41 -0.94 -7.40 -22.72
CA GLN A 41 -1.51 -8.54 -23.45
C GLN A 41 -2.82 -8.95 -22.76
N ASN A 42 -3.84 -9.18 -23.57
CA ASN A 42 -5.14 -9.65 -23.11
C ASN A 42 -5.88 -8.67 -22.16
N THR A 43 -5.49 -7.40 -22.18
CA THR A 43 -6.14 -6.32 -21.42
C THR A 43 -7.09 -5.55 -22.31
N VAL A 44 -8.31 -5.28 -21.82
CA VAL A 44 -9.28 -4.38 -22.43
C VAL A 44 -9.20 -3.03 -21.74
N PHE A 45 -9.02 -1.97 -22.50
CA PHE A 45 -9.01 -0.60 -21.99
C PHE A 45 -10.37 0.06 -22.20
N PHE A 46 -10.97 0.54 -21.10
CA PHE A 46 -12.21 1.32 -21.12
C PHE A 46 -11.88 2.82 -21.17
N ALA A 47 -12.27 3.49 -22.24
CA ALA A 47 -12.15 4.94 -22.38
C ALA A 47 -13.28 5.64 -21.61
N LEU A 48 -13.15 5.72 -20.29
CA LEU A 48 -14.18 6.28 -19.41
C LEU A 48 -14.19 7.82 -19.48
N PRO A 49 -15.36 8.47 -19.59
CA PRO A 49 -15.47 9.93 -19.52
C PRO A 49 -15.11 10.42 -18.11
N GLY A 50 -14.38 11.50 -18.01
CA GLY A 50 -13.96 12.10 -16.74
C GLY A 50 -14.17 13.61 -16.69
N LYS A 51 -14.47 14.16 -15.49
CA LYS A 51 -14.70 15.62 -15.31
C LYS A 51 -13.50 16.49 -15.73
N PHE A 52 -12.28 16.01 -15.61
CA PHE A 52 -11.05 16.78 -15.88
C PHE A 52 -10.21 16.19 -17.00
N ARG A 53 -10.35 14.91 -17.32
CA ARG A 53 -9.61 14.21 -18.37
C ARG A 53 -10.50 13.14 -18.97
N ASP A 54 -10.69 13.19 -20.28
CA ASP A 54 -11.44 12.20 -21.03
C ASP A 54 -10.56 10.94 -21.26
N GLY A 55 -11.12 9.76 -21.02
CA GLY A 55 -10.46 8.47 -21.24
C GLY A 55 -10.04 8.25 -22.69
N ILE A 56 -10.75 8.86 -23.64
CA ILE A 56 -10.41 8.84 -25.07
C ILE A 56 -8.99 9.37 -25.32
N SER A 57 -8.58 10.41 -24.62
CA SER A 57 -7.25 11.01 -24.76
C SER A 57 -6.09 10.08 -24.39
N PHE A 58 -6.36 8.96 -23.67
CA PHE A 58 -5.37 7.98 -23.24
C PHE A 58 -5.31 6.72 -24.10
N ILE A 59 -6.14 6.60 -25.14
CA ILE A 59 -6.14 5.44 -26.04
C ILE A 59 -4.79 5.29 -26.76
N ALA A 60 -4.22 6.37 -27.25
CA ALA A 60 -2.93 6.36 -27.91
C ALA A 60 -1.80 5.88 -26.98
N ASP A 61 -1.78 6.34 -25.73
CA ASP A 61 -0.81 5.88 -24.73
C ASP A 61 -1.01 4.40 -24.38
N ALA A 62 -2.25 3.94 -24.19
CA ALA A 62 -2.55 2.54 -23.96
C ALA A 62 -2.15 1.65 -25.15
N TYR A 63 -2.40 2.11 -26.37
CA TYR A 63 -2.00 1.40 -27.59
C TYR A 63 -0.48 1.29 -27.72
N GLN A 64 0.27 2.38 -27.46
CA GLN A 64 1.75 2.36 -27.44
C GLN A 64 2.29 1.40 -26.39
N LYS A 65 1.62 1.28 -25.25
CA LYS A 65 1.96 0.31 -24.20
C LYS A 65 1.58 -1.14 -24.50
N GLY A 66 0.97 -1.40 -25.67
CA GLY A 66 0.68 -2.74 -26.14
C GLY A 66 -0.77 -3.23 -25.97
N VAL A 67 -1.68 -2.41 -25.44
CA VAL A 67 -3.13 -2.76 -25.42
C VAL A 67 -3.67 -2.81 -26.85
N ARG A 68 -4.52 -3.77 -27.15
CA ARG A 68 -5.10 -3.97 -28.46
C ARG A 68 -6.63 -4.05 -28.49
N VAL A 69 -7.28 -4.07 -27.33
CA VAL A 69 -8.73 -4.08 -27.23
C VAL A 69 -9.22 -2.87 -26.45
N PHE A 70 -10.13 -2.09 -27.04
CA PHE A 70 -10.62 -0.83 -26.49
C PHE A 70 -12.13 -0.80 -26.47
N VAL A 71 -12.71 -0.32 -25.37
CA VAL A 71 -14.15 0.00 -25.27
C VAL A 71 -14.29 1.52 -25.37
N VAL A 72 -14.99 1.98 -26.40
CA VAL A 72 -15.14 3.40 -26.75
C VAL A 72 -16.60 3.74 -27.02
N ASP A 73 -16.96 5.01 -26.94
CA ASP A 73 -18.24 5.49 -27.49
C ASP A 73 -18.12 5.84 -28.98
N ALA A 74 -19.26 6.12 -29.60
CA ALA A 74 -19.35 6.39 -31.03
C ALA A 74 -18.66 7.70 -31.49
N SER A 75 -18.22 8.55 -30.57
CA SER A 75 -17.53 9.82 -30.87
C SER A 75 -16.06 9.61 -31.25
N PHE A 76 -15.49 8.42 -30.97
CA PHE A 76 -14.09 8.12 -31.22
C PHE A 76 -13.78 7.80 -32.69
N GLY A 77 -12.85 8.53 -33.30
CA GLY A 77 -12.36 8.27 -34.67
C GLY A 77 -11.36 7.12 -34.70
N ILE A 78 -11.73 6.00 -35.32
CA ILE A 78 -11.00 4.71 -35.25
C ILE A 78 -9.87 4.59 -36.30
N GLU A 79 -9.73 5.52 -37.24
CA GLU A 79 -8.93 5.36 -38.48
C GLU A 79 -7.41 5.22 -38.30
N THR A 80 -6.87 5.36 -37.10
CA THR A 80 -5.42 5.50 -36.86
C THR A 80 -4.73 4.33 -36.17
N PHE A 81 -5.43 3.24 -35.81
CA PHE A 81 -4.87 2.16 -34.99
C PHE A 81 -4.90 0.80 -35.68
N SER A 82 -3.81 0.43 -36.34
CA SER A 82 -3.66 -0.88 -36.98
C SER A 82 -3.61 -2.01 -35.93
N ASN A 83 -4.17 -3.18 -36.24
CA ASN A 83 -4.17 -4.35 -35.35
C ASN A 83 -4.81 -4.11 -33.96
N ALA A 84 -5.74 -3.18 -33.85
CA ALA A 84 -6.57 -2.97 -32.66
C ALA A 84 -8.00 -3.40 -32.91
N CYS A 85 -8.67 -3.84 -31.84
CA CYS A 85 -10.08 -4.17 -31.81
C CYS A 85 -10.83 -3.15 -30.97
N PHE A 86 -11.81 -2.49 -31.56
CA PHE A 86 -12.64 -1.49 -30.89
C PHE A 86 -14.07 -2.02 -30.69
N LEU A 87 -14.52 -1.99 -29.48
CA LEU A 87 -15.87 -2.34 -29.07
C LEU A 87 -16.63 -1.03 -28.84
N VAL A 88 -17.49 -0.67 -29.79
CA VAL A 88 -18.26 0.59 -29.73
C VAL A 88 -19.52 0.37 -28.91
N VAL A 89 -19.73 1.24 -27.93
CA VAL A 89 -20.85 1.19 -26.99
C VAL A 89 -21.49 2.58 -26.85
N ASP A 90 -22.72 2.66 -26.34
CA ASP A 90 -23.36 3.97 -26.04
C ASP A 90 -22.67 4.69 -24.89
N SER A 91 -22.16 3.94 -23.91
CA SER A 91 -21.45 4.48 -22.74
C SER A 91 -20.46 3.46 -22.22
N PRO A 92 -19.14 3.78 -22.22
CA PRO A 92 -18.12 2.90 -21.65
C PRO A 92 -18.34 2.58 -20.17
N LEU A 93 -18.88 3.51 -19.38
CA LEU A 93 -19.23 3.27 -17.98
C LEU A 93 -20.36 2.24 -17.85
N LYS A 94 -21.46 2.38 -18.61
CA LYS A 94 -22.55 1.40 -18.61
C LYS A 94 -22.10 0.02 -19.13
N ALA A 95 -21.20 -0.01 -20.10
CA ALA A 95 -20.61 -1.24 -20.60
C ALA A 95 -19.79 -1.94 -19.51
N LEU A 96 -19.00 -1.20 -18.71
CA LEU A 96 -18.26 -1.74 -17.57
C LEU A 96 -19.20 -2.27 -16.47
N GLN A 97 -20.31 -1.59 -16.22
CA GLN A 97 -21.34 -2.04 -15.26
C GLN A 97 -21.98 -3.35 -15.72
N LYS A 98 -22.35 -3.46 -17.01
CA LYS A 98 -22.88 -4.71 -17.59
C LYS A 98 -21.87 -5.86 -17.47
N LEU A 99 -20.59 -5.59 -17.74
CA LEU A 99 -19.53 -6.57 -17.54
C LEU A 99 -19.45 -7.02 -16.07
N ALA A 100 -19.52 -6.08 -15.13
CA ALA A 100 -19.50 -6.37 -13.71
C ALA A 100 -20.69 -7.22 -13.27
N THR A 101 -21.91 -6.91 -13.77
CA THR A 101 -23.13 -7.71 -13.55
C THR A 101 -22.97 -9.13 -14.12
N PHE A 102 -22.47 -9.23 -15.35
CA PHE A 102 -22.20 -10.53 -15.98
C PHE A 102 -21.22 -11.35 -15.17
N HIS A 103 -20.11 -10.74 -14.72
CA HIS A 103 -19.10 -11.40 -13.90
C HIS A 103 -19.68 -11.82 -12.54
N ARG A 104 -20.42 -10.93 -11.85
CA ARG A 104 -21.08 -11.20 -10.57
C ARG A 104 -22.00 -12.41 -10.63
N ASN A 105 -22.74 -12.59 -11.72
CA ASN A 105 -23.72 -13.67 -11.91
C ASN A 105 -23.07 -15.05 -12.09
N GLN A 106 -21.75 -15.12 -12.25
CA GLN A 106 -21.05 -16.41 -12.34
C GLN A 106 -20.78 -17.04 -10.95
N PHE A 107 -21.01 -16.29 -9.86
CA PHE A 107 -20.65 -16.73 -8.50
C PHE A 107 -21.87 -16.79 -7.58
N LEU A 108 -22.05 -17.95 -6.93
CA LEU A 108 -23.11 -18.18 -5.94
C LEU A 108 -22.60 -17.98 -4.51
N LEU A 109 -22.16 -16.76 -4.19
CA LEU A 109 -21.71 -16.41 -2.84
C LEU A 109 -22.60 -15.30 -2.24
N PRO A 110 -22.72 -15.24 -0.90
CA PRO A 110 -23.41 -14.15 -0.21
C PRO A 110 -22.72 -12.81 -0.49
N VAL A 111 -23.50 -11.84 -0.96
CA VAL A 111 -23.02 -10.47 -1.22
C VAL A 111 -23.75 -9.48 -0.35
N PHE A 112 -22.96 -8.74 0.41
CA PHE A 112 -23.45 -7.63 1.22
C PHE A 112 -23.42 -6.33 0.44
N ILE A 113 -24.54 -5.60 0.46
CA ILE A 113 -24.57 -4.18 0.11
C ILE A 113 -24.48 -3.36 1.40
N ILE A 114 -23.48 -2.48 1.48
CA ILE A 114 -23.24 -1.63 2.65
C ILE A 114 -23.48 -0.18 2.24
N THR A 115 -24.55 0.42 2.74
CA THR A 115 -24.87 1.81 2.47
C THR A 115 -25.14 2.61 3.75
N GLY A 116 -25.30 3.92 3.60
CA GLY A 116 -25.52 4.87 4.69
C GLY A 116 -24.83 6.20 4.39
N SER A 117 -25.06 7.20 5.23
CA SER A 117 -24.39 8.50 5.12
C SER A 117 -22.96 8.44 5.66
N VAL A 118 -22.75 7.85 6.85
CA VAL A 118 -21.47 7.73 7.53
C VAL A 118 -21.25 6.27 7.99
N GLY A 119 -20.01 5.86 8.21
CA GLY A 119 -19.67 4.56 8.80
C GLY A 119 -19.46 3.41 7.81
N LYS A 120 -19.89 3.50 6.55
CA LYS A 120 -19.81 2.43 5.53
C LYS A 120 -18.45 1.71 5.48
N THR A 121 -17.38 2.48 5.28
CA THR A 121 -16.03 1.91 5.16
C THR A 121 -15.55 1.31 6.49
N MET A 122 -15.91 1.90 7.63
CA MET A 122 -15.55 1.37 8.96
C MET A 122 -16.22 0.01 9.18
N VAL A 123 -17.52 -0.06 8.98
CA VAL A 123 -18.30 -1.31 9.10
C VAL A 123 -17.75 -2.38 8.14
N LYS A 124 -17.47 -2.03 6.89
CA LYS A 124 -16.87 -2.95 5.91
C LYS A 124 -15.52 -3.51 6.38
N GLU A 125 -14.60 -2.63 6.78
CA GLU A 125 -13.25 -3.05 7.18
C GLU A 125 -13.26 -3.84 8.49
N TRP A 126 -14.10 -3.47 9.45
CA TRP A 126 -14.21 -4.20 10.69
C TRP A 126 -14.92 -5.55 10.53
N LEU A 127 -15.97 -5.63 9.70
CA LEU A 127 -16.60 -6.90 9.38
C LEU A 127 -15.64 -7.84 8.65
N TYR A 128 -14.87 -7.31 7.70
CA TYR A 128 -13.78 -8.06 7.08
C TYR A 128 -12.78 -8.53 8.13
N HIS A 129 -12.32 -7.65 9.03
CA HIS A 129 -11.36 -8.02 10.07
C HIS A 129 -11.92 -9.15 10.95
N LEU A 130 -13.15 -9.08 11.40
CA LEU A 130 -13.73 -10.11 12.28
C LEU A 130 -13.89 -11.48 11.60
N LEU A 131 -14.28 -11.52 10.32
CA LEU A 131 -14.63 -12.75 9.62
C LEU A 131 -13.51 -13.35 8.76
N SER A 132 -12.46 -12.59 8.42
CA SER A 132 -11.42 -13.04 7.47
C SER A 132 -10.52 -14.15 8.03
N SER A 133 -10.57 -14.45 9.32
CA SER A 133 -9.85 -15.59 9.90
C SER A 133 -10.50 -16.94 9.58
N THR A 134 -11.79 -16.95 9.27
CA THR A 134 -12.57 -18.18 9.02
C THR A 134 -13.20 -18.21 7.63
N LYS A 135 -13.18 -17.10 6.87
CA LYS A 135 -13.79 -16.98 5.55
C LYS A 135 -12.92 -16.22 4.57
N LYS A 136 -12.90 -16.65 3.32
CA LYS A 136 -12.26 -15.91 2.22
C LYS A 136 -13.22 -14.83 1.71
N ILE A 137 -12.92 -13.58 2.02
CA ILE A 137 -13.80 -12.44 1.76
C ILE A 137 -13.17 -11.47 0.77
N VAL A 138 -13.90 -11.14 -0.30
CA VAL A 138 -13.59 -9.98 -1.13
C VAL A 138 -14.34 -8.75 -0.62
N ARG A 139 -13.72 -7.58 -0.68
CA ARG A 139 -14.37 -6.33 -0.28
C ARG A 139 -14.01 -5.18 -1.20
N SER A 140 -14.90 -4.18 -1.30
CA SER A 140 -14.60 -2.95 -2.03
C SER A 140 -13.26 -2.36 -1.62
N PRO A 141 -12.30 -2.17 -2.55
CA PRO A 141 -11.03 -1.54 -2.26
C PRO A 141 -11.24 -0.11 -1.75
N LYS A 142 -10.62 0.25 -0.62
CA LYS A 142 -10.77 1.58 -0.01
C LYS A 142 -12.26 1.96 0.17
N SER A 143 -12.71 3.06 -0.47
CA SER A 143 -14.11 3.49 -0.49
C SER A 143 -14.62 3.53 -1.94
N PHE A 144 -14.43 2.44 -2.68
CA PHE A 144 -14.96 2.26 -4.03
C PHE A 144 -16.47 2.00 -3.94
N ASN A 145 -17.25 3.08 -3.76
CA ASN A 145 -18.69 3.04 -3.52
C ASN A 145 -19.52 3.74 -4.61
N SER A 146 -18.86 4.39 -5.59
CA SER A 146 -19.54 5.02 -6.75
C SER A 146 -19.91 3.99 -7.82
N GLN A 147 -20.67 4.41 -8.81
CA GLN A 147 -21.06 3.61 -9.98
C GLN A 147 -19.87 2.88 -10.65
N LEU A 148 -18.73 3.57 -10.78
CA LEU A 148 -17.48 2.99 -11.27
C LEU A 148 -16.83 2.08 -10.23
N GLY A 149 -16.74 2.56 -8.98
CA GLY A 149 -16.04 1.85 -7.90
C GLY A 149 -16.68 0.50 -7.57
N VAL A 150 -17.99 0.43 -7.59
CA VAL A 150 -18.76 -0.81 -7.39
C VAL A 150 -18.52 -1.81 -8.52
N ALA A 151 -18.57 -1.37 -9.78
CA ALA A 151 -18.27 -2.23 -10.92
C ALA A 151 -16.87 -2.87 -10.81
N LEU A 152 -15.86 -2.06 -10.46
CA LEU A 152 -14.50 -2.54 -10.26
C LEU A 152 -14.38 -3.51 -9.07
N SER A 153 -15.13 -3.27 -7.99
CA SER A 153 -15.15 -4.14 -6.81
C SER A 153 -15.73 -5.51 -7.12
N LEU A 154 -16.80 -5.56 -7.91
CA LEU A 154 -17.43 -6.82 -8.32
C LEU A 154 -16.53 -7.67 -9.22
N LEU A 155 -15.74 -7.04 -10.08
CA LEU A 155 -14.77 -7.71 -10.95
C LEU A 155 -13.58 -8.34 -10.18
N GLU A 156 -13.42 -8.06 -8.88
CA GLU A 156 -12.43 -8.73 -8.02
C GLU A 156 -12.93 -10.07 -7.45
N ILE A 157 -14.23 -10.38 -7.58
CA ILE A 157 -14.80 -11.67 -7.13
C ILE A 157 -14.17 -12.81 -7.96
N ASN A 158 -13.83 -13.89 -7.30
CA ASN A 158 -13.35 -15.12 -7.95
C ASN A 158 -13.82 -16.38 -7.19
N GLU A 159 -13.51 -17.53 -7.73
CA GLU A 159 -13.95 -18.85 -7.24
C GLU A 159 -13.50 -19.17 -5.79
N THR A 160 -12.47 -18.52 -5.30
CA THR A 160 -11.96 -18.77 -3.94
C THR A 160 -12.71 -17.98 -2.87
N HIS A 161 -13.53 -16.99 -3.25
CA HIS A 161 -14.24 -16.15 -2.29
C HIS A 161 -15.54 -16.81 -1.81
N GLU A 162 -15.77 -16.74 -0.51
CA GLU A 162 -16.97 -17.26 0.16
C GLU A 162 -17.98 -16.18 0.51
N MET A 163 -17.56 -14.91 0.44
CA MET A 163 -18.39 -13.75 0.79
C MET A 163 -17.85 -12.49 0.10
N ALA A 164 -18.74 -11.54 -0.24
CA ALA A 164 -18.38 -10.23 -0.78
C ALA A 164 -18.99 -9.10 0.05
N LEU A 165 -18.18 -8.09 0.40
CA LEU A 165 -18.60 -6.89 1.12
C LEU A 165 -18.49 -5.68 0.19
N ILE A 166 -19.60 -5.22 -0.39
CA ILE A 166 -19.65 -4.17 -1.40
C ILE A 166 -20.21 -2.88 -0.81
N GLU A 167 -19.39 -1.85 -0.79
CA GLU A 167 -19.79 -0.52 -0.34
C GLU A 167 -20.53 0.21 -1.47
N ALA A 168 -21.77 0.70 -1.21
CA ALA A 168 -22.59 1.41 -2.15
C ALA A 168 -22.91 2.83 -1.65
N GLY A 169 -22.55 3.83 -2.43
CA GLY A 169 -22.81 5.24 -2.18
C GLY A 169 -23.59 5.88 -3.31
N ILE A 170 -24.50 6.75 -2.96
CA ILE A 170 -25.29 7.55 -3.92
C ILE A 170 -25.06 9.03 -3.70
N SER A 171 -25.09 9.79 -4.77
CA SER A 171 -24.97 11.24 -4.78
C SER A 171 -26.19 11.93 -5.43
N ALA A 172 -27.03 11.19 -6.14
CA ALA A 172 -28.20 11.69 -6.84
C ALA A 172 -29.37 10.69 -6.83
N PRO A 173 -30.61 11.12 -7.10
CA PRO A 173 -31.76 10.23 -7.29
C PRO A 173 -31.51 9.19 -8.41
N ASN A 174 -32.13 8.03 -8.27
CA ASN A 174 -32.07 6.88 -9.20
C ASN A 174 -30.69 6.20 -9.39
N GLU A 175 -29.71 6.53 -8.56
CA GLU A 175 -28.40 5.85 -8.59
C GLU A 175 -28.42 4.50 -7.86
N MET A 176 -29.21 4.35 -6.79
CA MET A 176 -29.21 3.12 -5.98
C MET A 176 -29.76 1.93 -6.75
N GLN A 177 -30.80 2.13 -7.57
CA GLN A 177 -31.37 1.06 -8.38
C GLN A 177 -30.31 0.41 -9.29
N SER A 178 -29.52 1.22 -9.98
CA SER A 178 -28.43 0.71 -10.85
C SER A 178 -27.35 -0.05 -10.07
N LEU A 179 -27.06 0.36 -8.83
CA LEU A 179 -26.13 -0.33 -7.96
C LEU A 179 -26.69 -1.68 -7.50
N VAL A 180 -27.96 -1.74 -7.12
CA VAL A 180 -28.65 -2.98 -6.71
C VAL A 180 -28.69 -3.99 -7.85
N GLU A 181 -29.06 -3.56 -9.04
CA GLU A 181 -29.07 -4.41 -10.24
C GLU A 181 -27.70 -5.00 -10.58
N MET A 182 -26.63 -4.24 -10.33
CA MET A 182 -25.25 -4.65 -10.54
C MET A 182 -24.77 -5.59 -9.46
N ILE A 183 -25.02 -5.27 -8.17
CA ILE A 183 -24.51 -6.01 -7.00
C ILE A 183 -25.30 -7.30 -6.80
N GLN A 184 -26.61 -7.28 -7.02
CA GLN A 184 -27.56 -8.36 -6.69
C GLN A 184 -27.31 -8.86 -5.24
N PRO A 185 -27.55 -8.01 -4.22
CA PRO A 185 -27.18 -8.29 -2.86
C PRO A 185 -28.05 -9.40 -2.25
N THR A 186 -27.44 -10.26 -1.44
CA THR A 186 -28.11 -11.23 -0.59
C THR A 186 -28.47 -10.61 0.77
N TYR A 187 -27.53 -9.76 1.26
CA TYR A 187 -27.62 -9.14 2.58
C TYR A 187 -27.43 -7.63 2.53
N GLY A 188 -28.11 -6.92 3.42
CA GLY A 188 -28.07 -5.48 3.54
C GLY A 188 -27.49 -4.97 4.85
N ILE A 189 -26.71 -3.88 4.79
CA ILE A 189 -26.21 -3.17 5.98
C ILE A 189 -26.46 -1.68 5.81
N PHE A 190 -27.24 -1.08 6.70
CA PHE A 190 -27.47 0.35 6.76
C PHE A 190 -26.79 0.96 7.98
N THR A 191 -25.68 1.67 7.75
CA THR A 191 -24.79 2.12 8.83
C THR A 191 -25.30 3.35 9.59
N ALA A 192 -25.74 4.37 8.90
CA ALA A 192 -26.33 5.58 9.49
C ALA A 192 -27.07 6.38 8.42
N PHE A 193 -28.07 7.16 8.81
CA PHE A 193 -28.77 8.10 7.93
C PHE A 193 -28.53 9.54 8.39
N GLY A 194 -28.00 10.39 7.51
CA GLY A 194 -27.66 11.76 7.79
C GLY A 194 -27.70 12.64 6.53
N ARG A 195 -27.08 13.83 6.61
CA ARG A 195 -27.14 14.88 5.58
C ARG A 195 -26.20 14.72 4.38
N ALA A 196 -25.34 13.70 4.37
CA ALA A 196 -24.41 13.50 3.27
C ALA A 196 -25.13 13.42 1.92
N HIS A 197 -24.80 14.32 0.98
CA HIS A 197 -25.45 14.50 -0.33
C HIS A 197 -26.93 14.92 -0.30
N ALA A 198 -27.48 15.36 0.84
CA ALA A 198 -28.89 15.73 0.98
C ALA A 198 -29.30 16.89 0.04
N HIS A 199 -28.36 17.78 -0.31
CA HIS A 199 -28.59 18.91 -1.22
C HIS A 199 -28.97 18.51 -2.65
N ASN A 200 -28.72 17.25 -3.04
CA ASN A 200 -29.11 16.74 -4.37
C ASN A 200 -30.49 16.07 -4.36
N PHE A 201 -31.20 16.10 -3.24
CA PHE A 201 -32.53 15.53 -3.08
C PHE A 201 -33.52 16.63 -2.66
N GLU A 202 -34.77 16.56 -3.13
CA GLU A 202 -35.77 17.53 -2.81
C GLU A 202 -36.21 17.51 -1.34
N THR A 203 -36.26 16.28 -0.76
CA THR A 203 -36.64 16.09 0.66
C THR A 203 -35.77 15.01 1.31
N LYS A 204 -35.72 15.04 2.65
CA LYS A 204 -35.04 14.01 3.47
C LYS A 204 -35.65 12.62 3.28
N GLU A 205 -37.00 12.60 3.10
CA GLU A 205 -37.78 11.39 2.85
C GLU A 205 -37.42 10.77 1.50
N GLN A 206 -37.26 11.57 0.44
CA GLN A 206 -36.79 11.12 -0.87
C GLN A 206 -35.36 10.51 -0.79
N HIS A 207 -34.46 11.17 -0.07
CA HIS A 207 -33.09 10.68 0.13
C HIS A 207 -33.08 9.34 0.89
N LEU A 208 -33.90 9.21 1.95
CA LEU A 208 -34.04 7.97 2.68
C LEU A 208 -34.63 6.86 1.81
N ALA A 209 -35.72 7.16 1.08
CA ALA A 209 -36.38 6.21 0.18
C ALA A 209 -35.39 5.68 -0.88
N GLU A 210 -34.56 6.56 -1.45
CA GLU A 210 -33.54 6.16 -2.44
C GLU A 210 -32.52 5.19 -1.83
N LYS A 211 -32.05 5.44 -0.59
CA LYS A 211 -31.14 4.51 0.10
C LYS A 211 -31.78 3.18 0.47
N LEU A 212 -33.06 3.17 0.81
CA LEU A 212 -33.78 1.94 1.19
C LEU A 212 -33.99 0.98 0.03
N LYS A 213 -33.97 1.45 -1.24
CA LYS A 213 -33.96 0.58 -2.43
C LYS A 213 -32.83 -0.47 -2.39
N ALA A 214 -31.73 -0.18 -1.70
CA ALA A 214 -30.62 -1.11 -1.51
C ALA A 214 -31.04 -2.44 -0.88
N PHE A 215 -32.15 -2.49 -0.16
CA PHE A 215 -32.55 -3.60 0.69
C PHE A 215 -33.79 -4.35 0.24
N GLU A 216 -34.50 -3.86 -0.79
CA GLU A 216 -35.75 -4.43 -1.25
C GLU A 216 -35.62 -5.90 -1.69
N THR A 217 -34.46 -6.28 -2.20
CA THR A 217 -34.15 -7.65 -2.70
C THR A 217 -33.37 -8.49 -1.70
N CYS A 218 -32.92 -7.91 -0.59
CA CYS A 218 -32.11 -8.61 0.42
C CYS A 218 -32.96 -9.62 1.19
N GLU A 219 -32.36 -10.79 1.49
CA GLU A 219 -32.97 -11.81 2.37
C GLU A 219 -33.00 -11.35 3.83
N MET A 220 -31.96 -10.62 4.25
CA MET A 220 -31.80 -10.11 5.60
C MET A 220 -31.05 -8.76 5.59
N THR A 221 -31.46 -7.86 6.46
CA THR A 221 -30.88 -6.51 6.57
C THR A 221 -30.65 -6.11 8.02
N TRP A 222 -29.46 -5.54 8.29
CA TRP A 222 -29.09 -4.97 9.59
C TRP A 222 -29.08 -3.45 9.52
N PHE A 223 -29.75 -2.83 10.49
CA PHE A 223 -29.83 -1.38 10.63
C PHE A 223 -29.13 -0.94 11.90
N SER A 224 -28.43 0.20 11.85
CA SER A 224 -27.96 0.86 13.06
C SER A 224 -29.17 1.29 13.92
N GLU A 225 -29.04 1.26 15.25
CA GLU A 225 -30.10 1.61 16.22
C GLU A 225 -30.67 3.02 16.02
N ASP A 226 -29.88 3.95 15.48
CA ASP A 226 -30.30 5.34 15.26
C ASP A 226 -31.26 5.52 14.07
N ILE A 227 -31.53 4.48 13.30
CA ILE A 227 -32.35 4.56 12.11
C ILE A 227 -33.81 4.27 12.47
N LEU A 228 -34.59 5.32 12.61
CA LEU A 228 -36.02 5.23 12.85
C LEU A 228 -36.77 5.07 11.53
N LEU A 229 -37.26 3.89 11.23
CA LEU A 229 -38.12 3.58 10.09
C LEU A 229 -39.60 3.52 10.53
N ASN A 230 -40.49 4.08 9.71
CA ASN A 230 -41.93 3.92 9.93
C ASN A 230 -42.40 2.53 9.46
N SER A 231 -43.61 2.14 9.87
CA SER A 231 -44.19 0.81 9.58
C SER A 231 -44.23 0.46 8.10
N ASN A 232 -44.49 1.46 7.22
CA ASN A 232 -44.54 1.24 5.79
C ASN A 232 -43.15 0.94 5.20
N GLN A 233 -42.11 1.62 5.69
CA GLN A 233 -40.73 1.41 5.30
C GLN A 233 -40.21 0.05 5.78
N LEU A 234 -40.56 -0.35 7.00
CA LEU A 234 -40.21 -1.68 7.52
C LEU A 234 -40.88 -2.82 6.74
N ASN A 235 -42.14 -2.64 6.33
CA ASN A 235 -42.88 -3.65 5.56
C ASN A 235 -42.32 -3.89 4.16
N SER A 236 -41.56 -2.95 3.59
CA SER A 236 -40.91 -3.11 2.30
C SER A 236 -39.58 -3.86 2.36
N ILE A 237 -39.05 -4.13 3.56
CA ILE A 237 -37.72 -4.73 3.77
C ILE A 237 -37.89 -6.08 4.49
N ARG A 238 -37.25 -7.12 3.96
CA ARG A 238 -37.29 -8.45 4.56
C ARG A 238 -36.21 -8.63 5.62
N GLY A 239 -36.47 -9.48 6.61
CA GLY A 239 -35.46 -10.00 7.55
C GLY A 239 -34.74 -8.93 8.36
N VAL A 240 -35.46 -7.94 8.88
CA VAL A 240 -34.86 -6.91 9.76
C VAL A 240 -34.38 -7.55 11.04
N VAL A 241 -33.07 -7.44 11.33
CA VAL A 241 -32.45 -7.97 12.55
C VAL A 241 -32.29 -6.86 13.56
N GLN A 242 -32.92 -7.03 14.74
CA GLN A 242 -32.73 -6.16 15.90
C GLN A 242 -31.61 -6.74 16.80
N PHE A 243 -30.89 -5.83 17.44
CA PHE A 243 -29.83 -6.20 18.39
C PHE A 243 -30.39 -6.89 19.63
N ASN A 244 -29.62 -7.81 20.20
CA ASN A 244 -29.97 -8.54 21.43
C ASN A 244 -28.84 -8.46 22.47
N ASP A 245 -29.12 -8.91 23.68
CA ASP A 245 -28.17 -8.82 24.79
C ASP A 245 -26.88 -9.63 24.60
N SER A 246 -26.84 -10.60 23.66
CA SER A 246 -25.65 -11.39 23.37
C SER A 246 -24.52 -10.60 22.70
N THR A 247 -24.79 -9.42 22.16
CA THR A 247 -23.78 -8.54 21.59
C THR A 247 -23.06 -7.69 22.64
N LYS A 248 -23.71 -7.39 23.77
CA LYS A 248 -23.18 -6.43 24.76
C LYS A 248 -21.81 -6.82 25.32
N GLU A 249 -21.65 -8.08 25.74
CA GLU A 249 -20.37 -8.57 26.29
C GLU A 249 -19.19 -8.38 25.29
N LEU A 250 -19.43 -8.61 24.00
CA LEU A 250 -18.43 -8.47 22.97
C LEU A 250 -18.13 -7.00 22.65
N VAL A 251 -19.14 -6.14 22.70
CA VAL A 251 -19.01 -4.71 22.42
C VAL A 251 -18.27 -3.98 23.55
N GLU A 252 -18.35 -4.46 24.80
CA GLU A 252 -17.57 -3.94 25.92
C GLU A 252 -16.04 -4.11 25.73
N LEU A 253 -15.62 -5.04 24.87
CA LEU A 253 -14.21 -5.21 24.48
C LEU A 253 -13.71 -4.16 23.47
N ASN A 254 -14.55 -3.19 23.11
CA ASN A 254 -14.24 -2.14 22.15
C ASN A 254 -12.95 -1.38 22.55
N PRO A 255 -11.90 -1.39 21.69
CA PRO A 255 -10.68 -0.64 21.96
C PRO A 255 -10.84 0.89 21.76
N PHE A 256 -12.02 1.35 21.29
CA PHE A 256 -12.33 2.75 21.00
C PHE A 256 -13.41 3.27 21.96
N THR A 257 -13.27 4.50 22.41
CA THR A 257 -14.16 5.11 23.41
C THR A 257 -15.27 5.99 22.83
N ASP A 258 -15.18 6.34 21.54
CA ASP A 258 -16.13 7.23 20.89
C ASP A 258 -17.46 6.55 20.53
N ALA A 259 -18.56 7.31 20.58
CA ALA A 259 -19.92 6.82 20.33
C ALA A 259 -20.11 6.26 18.91
N VAL A 260 -19.42 6.82 17.90
CA VAL A 260 -19.53 6.37 16.51
C VAL A 260 -18.90 5.00 16.35
N SER A 261 -17.70 4.80 16.92
CA SER A 261 -17.03 3.50 16.92
C SER A 261 -17.85 2.46 17.69
N LYS A 262 -18.42 2.83 18.83
CA LYS A 262 -19.28 1.93 19.60
C LYS A 262 -20.48 1.45 18.79
N ARG A 263 -21.24 2.39 18.20
CA ARG A 263 -22.40 2.09 17.36
C ARG A 263 -22.05 1.21 16.15
N ASN A 264 -20.95 1.53 15.44
CA ASN A 264 -20.53 0.73 14.30
C ASN A 264 -20.07 -0.67 14.73
N LEU A 265 -19.47 -0.81 15.92
CA LEU A 265 -19.07 -2.11 16.46
C LEU A 265 -20.28 -2.95 16.84
N ASP A 266 -21.32 -2.37 17.47
CA ASP A 266 -22.58 -3.04 17.76
C ASP A 266 -23.13 -3.72 16.50
N LEU A 267 -23.20 -2.95 15.40
CA LEU A 267 -23.68 -3.42 14.11
C LEU A 267 -22.78 -4.55 13.54
N VAL A 268 -21.46 -4.37 13.58
CA VAL A 268 -20.51 -5.35 13.06
C VAL A 268 -20.50 -6.64 13.87
N VAL A 269 -20.57 -6.56 15.20
CA VAL A 269 -20.62 -7.73 16.09
C VAL A 269 -21.91 -8.53 15.89
N ALA A 270 -23.06 -7.87 15.76
CA ALA A 270 -24.33 -8.53 15.48
C ALA A 270 -24.29 -9.33 14.17
N ILE A 271 -23.69 -8.76 13.12
CA ILE A 271 -23.51 -9.43 11.83
C ILE A 271 -22.49 -10.57 11.96
N ALA A 272 -21.34 -10.32 12.60
CA ALA A 272 -20.29 -11.30 12.75
C ALA A 272 -20.77 -12.55 13.49
N LEU A 273 -21.56 -12.41 14.57
CA LEU A 273 -22.17 -13.52 15.32
C LEU A 273 -23.15 -14.35 14.48
N TYR A 274 -23.75 -13.78 13.46
CA TYR A 274 -24.61 -14.55 12.55
C TYR A 274 -23.80 -15.54 11.70
N PHE A 275 -22.59 -15.15 11.24
CA PHE A 275 -21.74 -15.92 10.35
C PHE A 275 -20.63 -16.70 11.07
N GLU A 276 -20.20 -16.26 12.25
CA GLU A 276 -19.19 -16.90 13.09
C GLU A 276 -19.77 -17.18 14.49
N LYS A 277 -19.96 -18.46 14.77
CA LYS A 277 -20.57 -18.90 16.04
C LYS A 277 -19.57 -19.01 17.20
N ASN A 278 -18.28 -19.02 16.89
CA ASN A 278 -17.23 -19.08 17.91
C ASN A 278 -16.96 -17.67 18.47
N SER A 279 -17.55 -17.38 19.63
CA SER A 279 -17.39 -16.08 20.30
C SER A 279 -15.96 -15.79 20.74
N GLU A 280 -15.14 -16.80 21.04
CA GLU A 280 -13.74 -16.59 21.45
C GLU A 280 -12.90 -16.04 20.31
N ILE A 281 -13.10 -16.52 19.08
CA ILE A 281 -12.44 -15.96 17.89
C ILE A 281 -12.82 -14.48 17.74
N LEU A 282 -14.09 -14.15 17.90
CA LEU A 282 -14.57 -12.77 17.80
C LEU A 282 -13.99 -11.89 18.90
N LYS A 283 -13.91 -12.37 20.15
CA LYS A 283 -13.31 -11.63 21.29
C LYS A 283 -11.86 -11.22 20.98
N GLU A 284 -11.03 -12.15 20.52
CA GLU A 284 -9.63 -11.85 20.19
C GLU A 284 -9.51 -10.88 18.99
N ARG A 285 -10.38 -11.02 18.01
CA ARG A 285 -10.38 -10.14 16.83
C ARG A 285 -10.87 -8.73 17.16
N ILE A 286 -11.84 -8.56 18.07
CA ILE A 286 -12.31 -7.25 18.52
C ILE A 286 -11.19 -6.45 19.20
N LYS A 287 -10.37 -7.09 20.04
CA LYS A 287 -9.24 -6.44 20.73
C LYS A 287 -8.22 -5.86 19.74
N THR A 288 -8.13 -6.42 18.55
CA THR A 288 -7.16 -6.05 17.50
C THR A 288 -7.77 -5.28 16.32
N LEU A 289 -8.96 -4.70 16.50
CA LEU A 289 -9.63 -3.91 15.47
C LEU A 289 -8.75 -2.76 14.97
N PRO A 290 -8.55 -2.63 13.64
CA PRO A 290 -7.70 -1.59 13.10
C PRO A 290 -8.37 -0.20 13.16
N ARG A 291 -7.60 0.83 13.52
CA ARG A 291 -8.00 2.22 13.24
C ARG A 291 -7.86 2.50 11.76
N LEU A 292 -8.86 3.14 11.17
CA LEU A 292 -8.79 3.55 9.77
C LEU A 292 -8.00 4.86 9.65
N ALA A 293 -6.94 4.86 8.85
CA ALA A 293 -6.17 6.05 8.56
C ALA A 293 -7.06 7.17 7.98
N LEU A 294 -6.76 8.42 8.35
CA LEU A 294 -7.49 9.64 7.91
C LEU A 294 -8.95 9.74 8.37
N ARG A 295 -9.40 8.93 9.34
CA ARG A 295 -10.75 8.97 9.89
C ARG A 295 -10.69 9.01 11.40
N MET A 296 -10.78 10.21 11.97
CA MET A 296 -10.64 10.47 13.41
C MET A 296 -9.38 9.82 14.04
N GLU A 297 -8.30 9.73 13.24
CA GLU A 297 -7.01 9.24 13.70
C GLU A 297 -6.43 10.22 14.73
N THR A 298 -6.22 9.75 15.97
CA THR A 298 -5.82 10.62 17.09
C THR A 298 -4.39 10.28 17.51
N PHE A 299 -3.55 11.31 17.69
CA PHE A 299 -2.17 11.17 18.17
C PHE A 299 -1.71 12.42 18.90
N GLU A 300 -0.68 12.26 19.75
CA GLU A 300 -0.03 13.38 20.42
C GLU A 300 0.82 14.19 19.44
N GLY A 301 0.63 15.50 19.46
CA GLY A 301 1.33 16.46 18.63
C GLY A 301 2.37 17.28 19.41
N ILE A 302 3.08 18.18 18.68
CA ILE A 302 4.00 19.15 19.27
C ILE A 302 3.25 20.09 20.22
N ASN A 303 3.98 20.80 21.10
CA ASN A 303 3.45 21.83 22.01
C ASN A 303 2.26 21.36 22.85
N GLN A 304 2.27 20.09 23.32
CA GLN A 304 1.20 19.47 24.12
C GLN A 304 -0.17 19.43 23.40
N THR A 305 -0.17 19.41 22.06
CA THR A 305 -1.40 19.27 21.30
C THR A 305 -1.81 17.80 21.16
N THR A 306 -3.12 17.57 21.08
CA THR A 306 -3.71 16.29 20.65
C THR A 306 -4.34 16.50 19.28
N ILE A 307 -3.89 15.78 18.27
CA ILE A 307 -4.32 15.95 16.89
C ILE A 307 -5.38 14.90 16.54
N ILE A 308 -6.48 15.36 15.97
CA ILE A 308 -7.50 14.52 15.34
C ILE A 308 -7.38 14.71 13.84
N ASN A 309 -6.83 13.71 13.15
CA ASN A 309 -6.72 13.70 11.69
C ASN A 309 -7.97 13.04 11.08
N ASP A 310 -8.86 13.84 10.55
CA ASP A 310 -10.06 13.40 9.83
C ASP A 310 -10.14 14.04 8.42
N SER A 311 -9.05 13.93 7.68
CA SER A 311 -8.82 14.58 6.39
C SER A 311 -9.24 13.73 5.19
N TYR A 312 -10.28 12.91 5.34
CA TYR A 312 -10.78 12.07 4.27
C TYR A 312 -11.92 12.70 3.47
N ASN A 313 -12.93 13.22 4.16
CA ASN A 313 -14.08 13.92 3.58
C ASN A 313 -14.50 15.10 4.44
N LEU A 314 -15.28 16.01 3.85
CA LEU A 314 -15.84 17.18 4.53
C LEU A 314 -17.36 17.23 4.25
N ASP A 315 -18.10 16.19 4.64
CA ASP A 315 -19.55 16.29 4.74
C ASP A 315 -19.98 16.82 6.12
N LEU A 316 -21.13 17.47 6.19
CA LEU A 316 -21.58 18.19 7.39
C LEU A 316 -21.81 17.25 8.59
N ASP A 317 -22.35 16.04 8.36
CA ASP A 317 -22.58 15.08 9.44
C ASP A 317 -21.28 14.52 9.99
N ALA A 318 -20.31 14.20 9.11
CA ALA A 318 -18.99 13.79 9.52
C ALA A 318 -18.22 14.93 10.22
N LEU A 319 -18.45 16.19 9.85
CA LEU A 319 -17.88 17.35 10.53
C LEU A 319 -18.45 17.48 11.96
N VAL A 320 -19.77 17.38 12.12
CA VAL A 320 -20.43 17.39 13.45
C VAL A 320 -19.83 16.30 14.34
N GLN A 321 -19.77 15.07 13.85
CA GLN A 321 -19.20 13.94 14.61
C GLN A 321 -17.75 14.18 15.02
N SER A 322 -16.93 14.75 14.14
CA SER A 322 -15.52 15.06 14.45
C SER A 322 -15.40 16.14 15.51
N LEU A 323 -16.29 17.14 15.50
CA LEU A 323 -16.35 18.23 16.49
C LEU A 323 -16.87 17.76 17.84
N GLU A 324 -17.86 16.85 17.85
CA GLU A 324 -18.35 16.17 19.07
C GLU A 324 -17.26 15.30 19.69
N TYR A 325 -16.55 14.50 18.86
CA TYR A 325 -15.42 13.72 19.31
C TYR A 325 -14.30 14.61 19.88
N GLN A 326 -13.96 15.70 19.19
CA GLN A 326 -13.01 16.68 19.69
C GLN A 326 -13.45 17.21 21.07
N LEU A 327 -14.73 17.53 21.25
CA LEU A 327 -15.28 18.00 22.53
C LEU A 327 -15.08 16.94 23.62
N SER A 328 -15.35 15.68 23.33
CA SER A 328 -15.29 14.57 24.31
C SER A 328 -13.87 14.28 24.83
N ILE A 329 -12.83 14.57 24.02
CA ILE A 329 -11.42 14.27 24.40
C ILE A 329 -10.62 15.54 24.78
N SER A 330 -11.22 16.73 24.68
CA SER A 330 -10.49 17.99 24.92
C SER A 330 -10.23 18.29 26.39
N GLU A 331 -11.02 17.70 27.32
CA GLU A 331 -10.96 17.95 28.76
C GLU A 331 -10.69 19.44 29.10
N HIS A 332 -9.44 19.81 29.46
CA HIS A 332 -9.02 21.17 29.80
C HIS A 332 -8.21 21.85 28.71
N LYS A 333 -8.03 21.23 27.53
CA LYS A 333 -7.26 21.82 26.41
C LYS A 333 -8.10 22.79 25.58
N GLN A 334 -7.43 23.74 24.95
CA GLN A 334 -8.06 24.57 23.92
C GLN A 334 -8.54 23.72 22.75
N ARG A 335 -9.61 24.15 22.10
CA ARG A 335 -10.17 23.46 20.95
C ARG A 335 -9.91 24.28 19.68
N VAL A 336 -9.16 23.72 18.76
CA VAL A 336 -8.79 24.35 17.49
C VAL A 336 -9.28 23.50 16.34
N ALA A 337 -9.91 24.09 15.33
CA ALA A 337 -10.27 23.39 14.11
C ALA A 337 -9.56 23.99 12.89
N ILE A 338 -9.02 23.14 12.04
CA ILE A 338 -8.41 23.47 10.76
C ILE A 338 -9.18 22.75 9.68
N ILE A 339 -9.91 23.51 8.85
CA ILE A 339 -10.88 22.97 7.91
C ILE A 339 -10.52 23.40 6.49
N ALA A 340 -10.23 22.45 5.62
CA ALA A 340 -9.91 22.71 4.23
C ALA A 340 -11.20 22.67 3.37
N THR A 341 -11.58 23.82 2.83
CA THR A 341 -12.77 24.01 2.00
C THR A 341 -12.46 24.06 0.50
N THR A 342 -11.25 23.66 0.10
CA THR A 342 -10.82 23.67 -1.31
C THR A 342 -11.78 22.86 -2.20
N GLY A 343 -12.29 23.50 -3.24
CA GLY A 343 -13.21 22.90 -4.20
C GLY A 343 -14.70 22.97 -3.82
N PHE A 344 -15.06 23.67 -2.73
CA PHE A 344 -16.43 23.89 -2.30
C PHE A 344 -16.99 25.19 -2.89
N SER A 345 -18.32 25.23 -3.11
CA SER A 345 -19.03 26.48 -3.47
C SER A 345 -19.15 27.40 -2.25
N GLN A 346 -19.42 28.69 -2.48
CA GLN A 346 -19.62 29.67 -1.40
C GLN A 346 -20.78 29.26 -0.47
N GLU A 347 -21.84 28.68 -1.00
CA GLU A 347 -22.94 28.16 -0.20
C GLU A 347 -22.54 27.03 0.71
N GLN A 348 -21.79 26.05 0.18
CA GLN A 348 -21.26 24.93 0.97
C GLN A 348 -20.27 25.39 2.04
N ILE A 349 -19.43 26.40 1.75
CA ILE A 349 -18.52 27.01 2.73
C ILE A 349 -19.33 27.69 3.84
N GLN A 350 -20.43 28.36 3.51
CA GLN A 350 -21.28 28.99 4.48
C GLN A 350 -21.95 27.97 5.41
N GLU A 351 -22.47 26.86 4.87
CA GLU A 351 -23.02 25.76 5.68
C GLU A 351 -21.99 25.17 6.65
N VAL A 352 -20.76 24.96 6.17
CA VAL A 352 -19.64 24.50 7.02
C VAL A 352 -19.38 25.49 8.15
N LYS A 353 -19.34 26.81 7.87
CA LYS A 353 -19.15 27.86 8.87
C LYS A 353 -20.28 27.89 9.91
N GLU A 354 -21.52 27.70 9.50
CA GLU A 354 -22.69 27.64 10.38
C GLU A 354 -22.63 26.45 11.33
N VAL A 355 -22.26 25.27 10.82
CA VAL A 355 -22.05 24.08 11.65
C VAL A 355 -20.96 24.33 12.68
N VAL A 356 -19.81 24.85 12.25
CA VAL A 356 -18.65 25.12 13.12
C VAL A 356 -18.99 26.16 14.19
N ALA A 357 -19.76 27.20 13.86
CA ALA A 357 -20.18 28.22 14.79
C ALA A 357 -21.08 27.68 15.94
N GLY A 358 -21.77 26.57 15.73
CA GLY A 358 -22.51 25.86 16.78
C GLY A 358 -21.64 25.22 17.86
N PHE A 359 -20.34 25.11 17.64
CA PHE A 359 -19.38 24.53 18.58
C PHE A 359 -18.48 25.63 19.17
N LYS A 360 -18.29 25.62 20.50
CA LYS A 360 -17.41 26.57 21.19
C LYS A 360 -15.94 26.22 20.94
N LEU A 361 -15.34 26.74 19.86
CA LEU A 361 -13.93 26.59 19.52
C LEU A 361 -13.14 27.84 19.92
N ASN A 362 -11.87 27.65 20.35
CA ASN A 362 -10.96 28.75 20.68
C ASN A 362 -10.39 29.40 19.41
N ALA A 363 -10.15 28.62 18.36
CA ALA A 363 -9.73 29.09 17.04
C ALA A 363 -10.22 28.20 15.92
N VAL A 364 -10.52 28.81 14.77
CA VAL A 364 -10.88 28.10 13.54
C VAL A 364 -10.08 28.67 12.37
N TYR A 365 -9.41 27.80 11.64
CA TYR A 365 -8.66 28.14 10.43
C TYR A 365 -9.34 27.48 9.22
N TYR A 366 -9.78 28.28 8.28
CA TYR A 366 -10.27 27.80 7.00
C TYR A 366 -9.15 27.85 5.97
N LEU A 367 -8.76 26.69 5.44
CA LEU A 367 -7.67 26.59 4.47
C LEU A 367 -8.19 26.85 3.07
N GLU A 368 -7.78 27.98 2.50
CA GLU A 368 -7.84 28.33 1.11
C GLU A 368 -6.42 28.34 0.52
N GLU A 369 -6.27 28.48 -0.79
CA GLU A 369 -4.95 28.50 -1.43
C GLU A 369 -4.10 29.67 -0.90
N GLY A 370 -2.94 29.39 -0.30
CA GLY A 370 -2.05 30.38 0.30
C GLY A 370 -2.25 30.67 1.79
N THR A 371 -3.17 30.01 2.47
CA THR A 371 -3.36 30.20 3.92
C THR A 371 -2.24 29.54 4.72
N GLU A 372 -1.48 30.30 5.50
CA GLU A 372 -0.50 29.80 6.47
C GLU A 372 -1.16 29.51 7.83
N ILE A 373 -0.87 28.36 8.40
CA ILE A 373 -1.31 27.98 9.75
C ILE A 373 -0.14 28.21 10.72
N PRO A 374 -0.33 28.96 11.81
CA PRO A 374 0.71 29.19 12.81
C PRO A 374 0.88 27.96 13.72
N VAL A 375 1.36 26.85 13.16
CA VAL A 375 1.46 25.55 13.84
C VAL A 375 2.30 25.62 15.12
N THR A 376 3.35 26.44 15.13
CA THR A 376 4.25 26.64 16.28
C THR A 376 3.62 27.41 17.42
N GLU A 377 2.59 28.20 17.16
CA GLU A 377 1.90 29.04 18.16
C GLU A 377 0.72 28.26 18.80
N ILE A 378 0.23 27.21 18.15
CA ILE A 378 -0.83 26.35 18.69
C ILE A 378 -0.23 25.46 19.78
N SER A 379 -0.66 25.64 21.01
CA SER A 379 -0.18 24.90 22.17
C SER A 379 -1.31 24.52 23.11
N ASN A 380 -1.13 23.45 23.90
CA ASN A 380 -2.11 22.95 24.86
C ASN A 380 -3.55 22.86 24.27
N ALA A 381 -3.67 22.29 23.07
CA ALA A 381 -4.90 22.27 22.29
C ALA A 381 -5.23 20.88 21.76
N THR A 382 -6.53 20.60 21.63
CA THR A 382 -7.02 19.51 20.78
C THR A 382 -7.32 20.08 19.40
N VAL A 383 -6.55 19.66 18.38
CA VAL A 383 -6.61 20.22 17.02
C VAL A 383 -7.32 19.22 16.10
N LEU A 384 -8.48 19.58 15.59
CA LEU A 384 -9.16 18.85 14.54
C LEU A 384 -8.66 19.31 13.17
N ILE A 385 -8.13 18.40 12.35
CA ILE A 385 -7.76 18.67 10.96
C ILE A 385 -8.76 17.94 10.07
N LYS A 386 -9.65 18.68 9.40
CA LYS A 386 -10.76 18.18 8.60
C LYS A 386 -10.70 18.71 7.17
N GLY A 387 -10.97 17.84 6.20
CA GLY A 387 -11.03 18.25 4.80
C GLY A 387 -11.20 17.09 3.85
N THR A 388 -11.22 17.38 2.55
CA THR A 388 -11.27 16.36 1.52
C THR A 388 -9.89 15.77 1.24
N ARG A 389 -9.85 14.56 0.71
CA ARG A 389 -8.61 13.90 0.31
C ARG A 389 -7.82 14.70 -0.75
N SER A 390 -8.51 15.49 -1.58
CA SER A 390 -7.88 16.36 -2.59
C SER A 390 -7.14 17.55 -1.99
N ALA A 391 -7.44 17.94 -0.76
CA ALA A 391 -6.80 19.06 -0.07
C ALA A 391 -5.36 18.77 0.45
N GLN A 392 -4.86 17.54 0.26
CA GLN A 392 -3.49 17.13 0.60
C GLN A 392 -3.03 17.54 2.01
N LEU A 393 -3.92 17.48 3.01
CA LEU A 393 -3.65 17.93 4.40
C LEU A 393 -2.55 17.14 5.12
N GLN A 394 -1.99 16.11 4.52
CA GLN A 394 -0.93 15.29 5.12
C GLN A 394 0.32 16.09 5.45
N LYS A 395 0.66 17.11 4.64
CA LYS A 395 1.79 18.00 4.94
C LYS A 395 1.56 18.76 6.25
N LEU A 396 0.34 19.30 6.44
CA LEU A 396 -0.05 20.00 7.66
C LEU A 396 -0.07 19.05 8.88
N VAL A 397 -0.65 17.87 8.75
CA VAL A 397 -0.69 16.85 9.80
C VAL A 397 0.72 16.52 10.30
N ARG A 398 1.69 16.39 9.39
CA ARG A 398 3.11 16.14 9.73
C ARG A 398 3.77 17.27 10.53
N LEU A 399 3.37 18.52 10.32
CA LEU A 399 3.91 19.64 11.08
C LEU A 399 3.49 19.56 12.56
N PHE A 400 2.34 18.98 12.86
CA PHE A 400 1.88 18.75 14.23
C PHE A 400 2.43 17.48 14.86
N GLN A 401 2.98 16.53 14.10
CA GLN A 401 3.44 15.26 14.67
C GLN A 401 4.60 15.44 15.64
N LEU A 402 4.45 14.86 16.83
CA LEU A 402 5.50 14.82 17.84
C LEU A 402 6.62 13.88 17.34
N LYS A 403 7.75 14.45 16.95
CA LYS A 403 8.93 13.64 16.60
C LYS A 403 9.55 13.16 17.90
N LYS A 404 9.31 11.92 18.29
CA LYS A 404 9.89 11.32 19.51
C LYS A 404 11.42 11.22 19.45
N HIS A 405 11.98 11.11 18.25
CA HIS A 405 13.43 11.16 17.99
C HIS A 405 13.71 12.24 16.94
N LYS A 406 14.67 13.13 17.23
CA LYS A 406 15.01 14.24 16.32
C LYS A 406 15.75 13.78 15.07
N THR A 407 16.38 12.59 15.12
CA THR A 407 17.02 11.94 13.97
C THR A 407 15.99 11.15 13.19
N THR A 408 15.92 11.36 11.88
CA THR A 408 14.92 10.75 10.97
C THR A 408 15.57 10.17 9.73
N LEU A 409 15.02 9.04 9.26
CA LEU A 409 15.29 8.51 7.93
C LEU A 409 14.08 8.83 7.06
N GLU A 410 14.24 9.75 6.12
CA GLU A 410 13.20 10.14 5.17
C GLU A 410 13.28 9.22 3.95
N ILE A 411 12.12 8.69 3.51
CA ILE A 411 11.99 7.85 2.34
C ILE A 411 11.04 8.52 1.36
N ASP A 412 11.55 8.92 0.20
CA ASP A 412 10.75 9.50 -0.88
C ASP A 412 10.13 8.39 -1.74
N LEU A 413 8.83 8.19 -1.55
CA LEU A 413 8.07 7.19 -2.29
C LEU A 413 7.93 7.52 -3.78
N SER A 414 7.93 8.81 -4.14
CA SER A 414 7.91 9.24 -5.53
C SER A 414 9.22 8.89 -6.24
N ALA A 415 10.35 9.09 -5.56
CA ALA A 415 11.66 8.67 -6.05
C ALA A 415 11.75 7.13 -6.17
N VAL A 416 11.23 6.37 -5.19
CA VAL A 416 11.13 4.90 -5.31
C VAL A 416 10.36 4.49 -6.56
N LYS A 417 9.21 5.11 -6.82
CA LYS A 417 8.42 4.83 -8.02
C LYS A 417 9.16 5.21 -9.29
N HIS A 418 9.74 6.40 -9.34
CA HIS A 418 10.55 6.86 -10.47
C HIS A 418 11.66 5.85 -10.79
N ASN A 419 12.39 5.40 -9.78
CA ASN A 419 13.47 4.44 -9.96
C ASN A 419 12.98 3.10 -10.52
N ILE A 420 11.82 2.59 -10.07
CA ILE A 420 11.21 1.40 -10.65
C ILE A 420 10.88 1.62 -12.13
N GLU A 421 10.30 2.76 -12.48
CA GLU A 421 9.98 3.09 -13.87
C GLU A 421 11.27 3.21 -14.73
N VAL A 422 12.34 3.76 -14.20
CA VAL A 422 13.66 3.75 -14.89
C VAL A 422 14.08 2.31 -15.20
N TYR A 423 14.03 1.40 -14.22
CA TYR A 423 14.37 -0.01 -14.48
C TYR A 423 13.41 -0.68 -15.45
N ARG A 424 12.13 -0.32 -15.47
CA ARG A 424 11.15 -0.83 -16.46
C ARG A 424 11.54 -0.49 -17.90
N THR A 425 12.22 0.65 -18.14
CA THR A 425 12.67 1.01 -19.49
C THR A 425 13.72 0.06 -20.07
N TYR A 426 14.40 -0.71 -19.23
CA TYR A 426 15.37 -1.72 -19.66
C TYR A 426 14.74 -3.09 -19.93
N LEU A 427 13.47 -3.29 -19.52
CA LEU A 427 12.81 -4.58 -19.52
C LEU A 427 11.80 -4.72 -20.67
N PRO A 428 11.66 -5.91 -21.26
CA PRO A 428 10.50 -6.22 -22.09
C PRO A 428 9.19 -6.02 -21.30
N ASN A 429 8.12 -5.60 -21.97
CA ASN A 429 6.80 -5.39 -21.34
C ASN A 429 6.25 -6.65 -20.65
N THR A 430 6.66 -7.82 -21.08
CA THR A 430 6.26 -9.12 -20.51
C THR A 430 7.04 -9.50 -19.25
N CYS A 431 8.19 -8.85 -19.01
CA CYS A 431 9.05 -9.18 -17.88
C CYS A 431 8.46 -8.63 -16.56
N LYS A 432 8.28 -9.52 -15.60
CA LYS A 432 7.76 -9.20 -14.27
C LYS A 432 8.85 -8.59 -13.39
N ILE A 433 8.43 -7.79 -12.39
CA ILE A 433 9.33 -7.28 -11.36
C ILE A 433 8.95 -7.90 -10.02
N LEU A 434 9.93 -8.57 -9.41
CA LEU A 434 9.92 -8.95 -8.00
C LEU A 434 10.71 -7.87 -7.24
N ALA A 435 10.03 -7.14 -6.34
CA ALA A 435 10.68 -6.14 -5.50
C ALA A 435 11.13 -6.77 -4.18
N MET A 436 12.41 -6.58 -3.82
CA MET A 436 12.98 -7.09 -2.58
C MET A 436 12.62 -6.17 -1.41
N VAL A 437 11.89 -6.71 -0.43
CA VAL A 437 11.47 -5.98 0.79
C VAL A 437 11.98 -6.63 2.08
N LYS A 438 12.94 -7.55 1.96
CA LYS A 438 13.61 -8.21 3.08
C LYS A 438 14.36 -7.22 3.99
N ALA A 439 14.66 -7.63 5.22
CA ALA A 439 15.32 -6.82 6.24
C ALA A 439 14.62 -5.47 6.43
N SER A 440 13.28 -5.51 6.66
CA SER A 440 12.44 -4.32 6.77
C SER A 440 12.58 -3.37 5.57
N SER A 441 12.59 -3.94 4.35
CA SER A 441 12.82 -3.23 3.08
C SER A 441 14.12 -2.43 3.10
N TYR A 442 15.23 -3.13 3.38
CA TYR A 442 16.55 -2.53 3.61
C TYR A 442 16.56 -1.46 4.71
N GLY A 443 15.84 -1.68 5.81
CA GLY A 443 15.73 -0.73 6.90
C GLY A 443 14.76 0.44 6.66
N SER A 444 14.13 0.53 5.50
CA SER A 444 13.22 1.63 5.13
C SER A 444 11.78 1.43 5.61
N GLY A 445 11.45 0.29 6.24
CA GLY A 445 10.11 -0.04 6.73
C GLY A 445 9.27 -0.85 5.73
N ALA A 446 9.23 -2.18 5.89
CA ALA A 446 8.64 -3.12 4.94
C ALA A 446 7.18 -2.83 4.61
N ILE A 447 6.33 -2.59 5.61
CA ILE A 447 4.88 -2.46 5.43
C ILE A 447 4.52 -1.32 4.48
N LYS A 448 5.03 -0.11 4.74
CA LYS A 448 4.70 1.08 3.92
C LYS A 448 5.24 0.96 2.50
N ILE A 449 6.47 0.46 2.37
CA ILE A 449 7.09 0.22 1.06
C ILE A 449 6.32 -0.86 0.30
N ALA A 450 6.00 -2.01 0.90
CA ALA A 450 5.26 -3.08 0.24
C ALA A 450 3.85 -2.63 -0.20
N GLN A 451 3.13 -1.88 0.65
CA GLN A 451 1.83 -1.29 0.28
C GLN A 451 1.95 -0.34 -0.92
N TYR A 452 3.01 0.45 -0.95
CA TYR A 452 3.26 1.38 -2.05
C TYR A 452 3.63 0.64 -3.34
N LEU A 453 4.50 -0.38 -3.26
CA LEU A 453 4.90 -1.22 -4.39
C LEU A 453 3.72 -1.98 -4.99
N GLN A 454 2.91 -2.63 -4.16
CA GLN A 454 1.68 -3.30 -4.60
C GLN A 454 0.73 -2.34 -5.33
N LYS A 455 0.54 -1.12 -4.81
CA LYS A 455 -0.29 -0.08 -5.43
C LYS A 455 0.24 0.35 -6.80
N ASN A 456 1.57 0.31 -7.00
CA ASN A 456 2.25 0.73 -8.23
C ASN A 456 2.59 -0.44 -9.17
N GLY A 457 1.93 -1.59 -9.02
CA GLY A 457 1.92 -2.66 -10.02
C GLY A 457 3.19 -3.52 -10.05
N VAL A 458 3.88 -3.68 -8.91
CA VAL A 458 4.92 -4.69 -8.76
C VAL A 458 4.25 -6.07 -8.72
N ASN A 459 4.84 -7.07 -9.41
CA ASN A 459 4.23 -8.37 -9.63
C ASN A 459 4.44 -9.34 -8.44
N TYR A 460 5.59 -9.25 -7.79
CA TYR A 460 6.03 -10.10 -6.67
C TYR A 460 6.74 -9.27 -5.61
N LEU A 461 6.69 -9.73 -4.37
CA LEU A 461 7.58 -9.27 -3.32
C LEU A 461 8.51 -10.42 -2.90
N GLY A 462 9.74 -10.07 -2.50
CA GLY A 462 10.70 -11.03 -1.96
C GLY A 462 11.11 -10.67 -0.54
N VAL A 463 10.95 -11.61 0.38
CA VAL A 463 11.36 -11.50 1.78
C VAL A 463 12.46 -12.51 2.10
N ALA A 464 13.15 -12.35 3.22
CA ALA A 464 14.17 -13.30 3.65
C ALA A 464 13.54 -14.51 4.33
N TYR A 465 12.66 -14.30 5.30
CA TYR A 465 12.08 -15.33 6.17
C TYR A 465 10.56 -15.26 6.18
N ALA A 466 9.91 -16.31 6.68
CA ALA A 466 8.46 -16.45 6.71
C ALA A 466 7.79 -15.36 7.56
N ASP A 467 8.34 -14.99 8.70
CA ASP A 467 7.83 -13.97 9.61
C ASP A 467 7.69 -12.59 8.93
N GLU A 468 8.66 -12.19 8.09
CA GLU A 468 8.55 -10.97 7.28
C GLU A 468 7.34 -11.04 6.33
N GLY A 469 7.11 -12.17 5.68
CA GLY A 469 5.97 -12.41 4.79
C GLY A 469 4.64 -12.39 5.54
N VAL A 470 4.59 -13.02 6.70
CA VAL A 470 3.43 -13.01 7.62
C VAL A 470 3.06 -11.60 8.03
N GLU A 471 4.04 -10.79 8.42
CA GLU A 471 3.83 -9.39 8.77
C GLU A 471 3.21 -8.61 7.60
N LEU A 472 3.72 -8.79 6.39
CA LEU A 472 3.17 -8.15 5.20
C LEU A 472 1.72 -8.60 4.91
N ARG A 473 1.42 -9.89 5.03
CA ARG A 473 0.05 -10.41 4.86
C ARG A 473 -0.92 -9.81 5.89
N LYS A 474 -0.53 -9.75 7.17
CA LYS A 474 -1.33 -9.13 8.23
C LYS A 474 -1.65 -7.65 7.94
N HIS A 475 -0.80 -6.96 7.16
CA HIS A 475 -1.00 -5.56 6.75
C HIS A 475 -1.62 -5.40 5.36
N GLY A 476 -2.27 -6.45 4.81
CA GLY A 476 -3.09 -6.37 3.61
C GLY A 476 -2.34 -6.46 2.28
N ILE A 477 -1.14 -7.01 2.28
CA ILE A 477 -0.42 -7.33 1.05
C ILE A 477 -1.03 -8.59 0.43
N THR A 478 -1.40 -8.53 -0.84
CA THR A 478 -2.06 -9.61 -1.59
C THR A 478 -1.25 -10.14 -2.77
N VAL A 479 -0.26 -9.37 -3.27
CA VAL A 479 0.65 -9.87 -4.32
C VAL A 479 1.43 -11.08 -3.82
N PRO A 480 1.83 -12.03 -4.70
CA PRO A 480 2.65 -13.16 -4.32
C PRO A 480 3.92 -12.74 -3.58
N ILE A 481 4.29 -13.49 -2.54
CA ILE A 481 5.47 -13.23 -1.71
C ILE A 481 6.37 -14.44 -1.73
N LEU A 482 7.57 -14.29 -2.30
CA LEU A 482 8.62 -15.30 -2.31
C LEU A 482 9.43 -15.22 -1.01
N VAL A 483 9.48 -16.31 -0.25
CA VAL A 483 10.32 -16.47 0.94
C VAL A 483 11.64 -17.11 0.53
N MET A 484 12.74 -16.35 0.60
CA MET A 484 14.05 -16.76 0.07
C MET A 484 14.76 -17.82 0.90
N ASN A 485 14.55 -17.81 2.22
CA ASN A 485 15.14 -18.74 3.19
C ASN A 485 13.98 -19.28 4.04
N ALA A 486 13.18 -20.16 3.46
CA ALA A 486 12.16 -20.87 4.21
C ALA A 486 12.82 -21.91 5.11
N GLU A 487 12.37 -22.00 6.34
CA GLU A 487 12.84 -22.92 7.37
C GLU A 487 11.69 -23.81 7.83
N GLU A 488 11.99 -25.01 8.33
CA GLU A 488 10.99 -26.01 8.73
C GLU A 488 9.99 -25.46 9.75
N ASP A 489 10.48 -24.71 10.74
CA ASP A 489 9.65 -24.07 11.77
C ASP A 489 8.65 -23.02 11.19
N GLY A 490 8.90 -22.53 9.98
CA GLY A 490 8.06 -21.55 9.29
C GLY A 490 7.08 -22.16 8.29
N PHE A 491 7.04 -23.48 8.07
CA PHE A 491 6.20 -24.08 7.03
C PHE A 491 4.71 -23.92 7.28
N ASP A 492 4.26 -24.03 8.51
CA ASP A 492 2.86 -23.80 8.88
C ASP A 492 2.44 -22.36 8.59
N ASP A 493 3.28 -21.38 8.90
CA ASP A 493 3.06 -19.97 8.56
C ASP A 493 3.06 -19.73 7.05
N ILE A 494 3.98 -20.35 6.30
CA ILE A 494 4.03 -20.27 4.85
C ILE A 494 2.70 -20.73 4.25
N ILE A 495 2.17 -21.84 4.71
CA ILE A 495 0.89 -22.40 4.25
C ILE A 495 -0.26 -21.49 4.68
N GLN A 496 -0.37 -21.15 5.96
CA GLN A 496 -1.47 -20.37 6.52
C GLN A 496 -1.60 -18.99 5.87
N TYR A 497 -0.46 -18.34 5.58
CA TYR A 497 -0.44 -16.99 5.00
C TYR A 497 -0.22 -16.99 3.48
N GLN A 498 -0.28 -18.16 2.83
CA GLN A 498 -0.13 -18.30 1.38
C GLN A 498 1.14 -17.61 0.85
N LEU A 499 2.28 -17.91 1.48
CA LEU A 499 3.59 -17.49 1.04
C LEU A 499 4.18 -18.54 0.12
N GLU A 500 5.11 -18.17 -0.75
CA GLU A 500 5.69 -19.09 -1.72
C GLU A 500 7.15 -19.38 -1.35
N PRO A 501 7.50 -20.61 -0.90
CA PRO A 501 8.85 -20.91 -0.42
C PRO A 501 9.83 -21.14 -1.56
N ALA A 502 11.06 -20.64 -1.37
CA ALA A 502 12.22 -21.06 -2.15
C ALA A 502 12.80 -22.37 -1.60
N ILE A 503 12.80 -23.40 -2.42
CA ILE A 503 13.36 -24.72 -2.10
C ILE A 503 14.75 -24.84 -2.73
N TYR A 504 15.73 -25.28 -1.95
CA TYR A 504 17.13 -25.31 -2.36
C TYR A 504 17.88 -26.60 -1.96
N SER A 505 17.20 -27.58 -1.36
CA SER A 505 17.74 -28.88 -1.02
C SER A 505 16.66 -29.95 -0.97
N PHE A 506 17.02 -31.23 -1.19
CA PHE A 506 16.11 -32.37 -1.11
C PHE A 506 15.50 -32.56 0.28
N LYS A 507 16.31 -32.36 1.34
CA LYS A 507 15.79 -32.43 2.72
C LYS A 507 14.63 -31.46 2.92
N MET A 508 14.83 -30.20 2.55
CA MET A 508 13.80 -29.17 2.69
C MET A 508 12.57 -29.48 1.83
N LEU A 509 12.78 -29.99 0.60
CA LEU A 509 11.71 -30.39 -0.30
C LEU A 509 10.85 -31.50 0.31
N ASP A 510 11.50 -32.55 0.82
CA ASP A 510 10.83 -33.70 1.45
C ASP A 510 10.07 -33.29 2.72
N ASP A 511 10.67 -32.47 3.57
CA ASP A 511 10.03 -31.97 4.80
C ASP A 511 8.82 -31.05 4.49
N PHE A 512 8.91 -30.24 3.43
CA PHE A 512 7.79 -29.40 2.99
C PHE A 512 6.64 -30.24 2.37
N ILE A 513 6.98 -31.23 1.54
CA ILE A 513 5.97 -32.18 0.97
C ILE A 513 5.25 -32.91 2.10
N LYS A 514 5.98 -33.45 3.09
CA LYS A 514 5.36 -34.10 4.28
C LYS A 514 4.39 -33.18 5.00
N THR A 515 4.75 -31.90 5.13
CA THR A 515 3.87 -30.89 5.72
C THR A 515 2.60 -30.68 4.90
N LEU A 516 2.73 -30.57 3.57
CA LEU A 516 1.58 -30.45 2.66
C LEU A 516 0.67 -31.68 2.70
N ILE A 517 1.23 -32.88 2.73
CA ILE A 517 0.47 -34.13 2.89
C ILE A 517 -0.33 -34.13 4.20
N ARG A 518 0.31 -33.72 5.32
CA ARG A 518 -0.34 -33.61 6.62
C ARG A 518 -1.53 -32.65 6.58
N GLU A 519 -1.42 -31.54 5.87
CA GLU A 519 -2.47 -30.54 5.71
C GLU A 519 -3.47 -30.85 4.58
N GLY A 520 -3.25 -31.93 3.80
CA GLY A 520 -4.11 -32.32 2.68
C GLY A 520 -4.11 -31.33 1.51
N ILE A 521 -2.98 -30.71 1.23
CA ILE A 521 -2.83 -29.64 0.23
C ILE A 521 -2.13 -30.18 -1.01
N GLU A 522 -2.69 -29.89 -2.17
CA GLU A 522 -2.12 -30.21 -3.49
C GLU A 522 -1.81 -28.94 -4.28
N ASN A 523 -0.89 -29.03 -5.23
CA ASN A 523 -0.51 -27.97 -6.17
C ASN A 523 0.02 -26.70 -5.49
N TYR A 524 0.69 -26.82 -4.34
CA TYR A 524 1.26 -25.65 -3.65
C TYR A 524 2.42 -25.06 -4.45
N PRO A 525 2.45 -23.72 -4.68
CA PRO A 525 3.50 -23.07 -5.46
C PRO A 525 4.83 -23.08 -4.74
N VAL A 526 5.87 -23.64 -5.37
CA VAL A 526 7.24 -23.66 -4.88
C VAL A 526 8.21 -23.09 -5.91
N HIS A 527 9.31 -22.49 -5.44
CA HIS A 527 10.33 -21.91 -6.29
C HIS A 527 11.64 -22.68 -6.13
N PHE A 528 12.12 -23.33 -7.18
CA PHE A 528 13.40 -24.05 -7.11
C PHE A 528 14.57 -23.10 -7.35
N LYS A 529 15.50 -23.10 -6.40
CA LYS A 529 16.73 -22.32 -6.47
C LYS A 529 17.89 -23.20 -6.92
N PHE A 530 18.60 -22.75 -7.96
CA PHE A 530 19.79 -23.41 -8.48
C PHE A 530 21.06 -22.62 -8.18
N ASP A 531 22.15 -23.32 -7.86
CA ASP A 531 23.48 -22.72 -7.72
C ASP A 531 24.23 -22.80 -9.04
N THR A 532 24.34 -21.69 -9.73
CA THR A 532 25.11 -21.58 -10.96
C THR A 532 26.53 -21.04 -10.78
N GLY A 533 26.95 -20.81 -9.50
CA GLY A 533 28.31 -20.35 -9.19
C GLY A 533 28.40 -19.40 -7.98
N MET A 534 27.29 -19.03 -7.34
CA MET A 534 27.32 -18.23 -6.10
C MET A 534 27.84 -19.00 -4.89
N ARG A 535 27.73 -20.34 -4.90
CA ARG A 535 28.20 -21.27 -3.85
C ARG A 535 27.64 -20.98 -2.46
N ARG A 536 26.34 -20.68 -2.40
CA ARG A 536 25.64 -20.39 -1.14
C ARG A 536 24.52 -21.39 -0.85
N LEU A 537 23.46 -21.38 -1.61
CA LEU A 537 22.30 -22.27 -1.50
C LEU A 537 21.77 -22.56 -2.91
N GLY A 538 21.25 -23.75 -3.17
CA GLY A 538 20.61 -24.13 -4.43
C GLY A 538 20.96 -25.55 -4.84
N PHE A 539 20.08 -26.14 -5.62
CA PHE A 539 20.32 -27.41 -6.33
C PHE A 539 21.43 -27.24 -7.38
N GLU A 540 22.11 -28.31 -7.69
CA GLU A 540 23.08 -28.38 -8.78
C GLU A 540 22.45 -28.97 -10.05
N GLN A 541 23.14 -28.91 -11.16
CA GLN A 541 22.66 -29.43 -12.44
C GLN A 541 22.44 -30.97 -12.39
N ASN A 542 23.24 -31.68 -11.61
CA ASN A 542 23.12 -33.12 -11.43
C ASN A 542 21.86 -33.55 -10.65
N ASP A 543 21.18 -32.62 -9.99
CA ASP A 543 19.97 -32.89 -9.20
C ASP A 543 18.69 -32.88 -10.06
N LEU A 544 18.79 -32.52 -11.34
CA LEU A 544 17.63 -32.27 -12.22
C LEU A 544 16.76 -33.51 -12.42
N ASP A 545 17.36 -34.69 -12.64
CA ASP A 545 16.59 -35.92 -12.88
C ASP A 545 15.71 -36.28 -11.68
N GLU A 546 16.29 -36.17 -10.46
CA GLU A 546 15.58 -36.46 -9.21
C GLU A 546 14.48 -35.40 -8.95
N LEU A 547 14.76 -34.12 -9.19
CA LEU A 547 13.76 -33.05 -9.05
C LEU A 547 12.58 -33.23 -10.00
N ILE A 548 12.84 -33.63 -11.24
CA ILE A 548 11.79 -33.90 -12.24
C ILE A 548 10.95 -35.11 -11.82
N ALA A 549 11.58 -36.18 -11.36
CA ALA A 549 10.85 -37.36 -10.87
C ALA A 549 9.94 -37.00 -9.69
N ILE A 550 10.42 -36.15 -8.76
CA ILE A 550 9.61 -35.66 -7.64
C ILE A 550 8.43 -34.83 -8.16
N LEU A 551 8.65 -33.85 -9.06
CA LEU A 551 7.57 -33.02 -9.62
C LEU A 551 6.51 -33.82 -10.38
N GLN A 552 6.87 -34.99 -10.97
CA GLN A 552 5.95 -35.86 -11.69
C GLN A 552 5.16 -36.78 -10.77
N THR A 553 5.67 -37.08 -9.59
CA THR A 553 5.08 -38.08 -8.67
C THR A 553 4.45 -37.46 -7.43
N GLN A 554 4.77 -36.22 -7.08
CA GLN A 554 4.28 -35.54 -5.89
C GLN A 554 3.26 -34.45 -6.29
N PRO A 555 1.94 -34.72 -6.19
CA PRO A 555 0.90 -33.76 -6.54
C PRO A 555 0.78 -32.59 -5.55
N GLU A 556 1.40 -32.67 -4.40
CA GLU A 556 1.35 -31.66 -3.36
C GLU A 556 1.99 -30.34 -3.79
N ILE A 557 3.02 -30.42 -4.63
CA ILE A 557 3.79 -29.25 -5.08
C ILE A 557 3.55 -28.94 -6.55
N LYS A 558 3.65 -27.67 -6.88
CA LYS A 558 3.68 -27.16 -8.26
C LYS A 558 4.84 -26.20 -8.44
N LEU A 559 5.69 -26.46 -9.42
CA LEU A 559 6.78 -25.56 -9.75
C LEU A 559 6.23 -24.21 -10.26
N GLN A 560 6.40 -23.17 -9.46
CA GLN A 560 5.99 -21.81 -9.78
C GLN A 560 7.10 -21.03 -10.47
N SER A 561 8.34 -21.19 -10.03
CA SER A 561 9.50 -20.62 -10.70
C SER A 561 10.77 -21.42 -10.50
N VAL A 562 11.74 -21.16 -11.37
CA VAL A 562 13.14 -21.52 -11.17
C VAL A 562 14.01 -20.27 -11.16
N TYR A 563 15.00 -20.23 -10.27
CA TYR A 563 15.88 -19.08 -10.21
C TYR A 563 17.31 -19.39 -9.74
N SER A 564 18.20 -18.48 -10.09
CA SER A 564 19.57 -18.48 -9.57
C SER A 564 19.97 -17.06 -9.12
N HIS A 565 21.22 -16.87 -8.71
CA HIS A 565 21.71 -15.57 -8.26
C HIS A 565 23.14 -15.33 -8.75
N PHE A 566 23.40 -14.13 -9.27
CA PHE A 566 24.74 -13.74 -9.71
C PHE A 566 25.67 -13.51 -8.51
N ALA A 567 26.89 -13.98 -8.64
CA ALA A 567 27.93 -13.70 -7.65
C ALA A 567 28.48 -12.29 -7.82
N ASP A 568 28.62 -11.82 -9.07
CA ASP A 568 29.21 -10.53 -9.39
C ASP A 568 28.64 -10.00 -10.73
N ALA A 569 27.58 -9.18 -10.65
CA ALA A 569 26.90 -8.63 -11.83
C ALA A 569 27.32 -7.18 -12.13
N ASP A 570 28.09 -6.55 -11.26
CA ASP A 570 28.47 -5.14 -11.33
C ASP A 570 29.94 -4.93 -11.73
N ASN A 571 30.78 -5.96 -11.69
CA ASN A 571 32.18 -5.88 -11.99
C ASN A 571 32.49 -6.35 -13.42
N ALA A 572 32.92 -5.45 -14.28
CA ALA A 572 33.27 -5.77 -15.66
C ALA A 572 34.43 -6.79 -15.79
N GLN A 573 35.32 -6.90 -14.81
CA GLN A 573 36.42 -7.86 -14.80
C GLN A 573 35.93 -9.31 -14.69
N ASN A 574 34.80 -9.53 -14.01
CA ASN A 574 34.19 -10.84 -13.82
C ASN A 574 33.07 -11.15 -14.84
N ARG A 575 32.99 -10.37 -15.94
CA ARG A 575 31.93 -10.52 -16.95
C ARG A 575 31.86 -11.95 -17.54
N SER A 576 32.99 -12.58 -17.80
CA SER A 576 33.03 -13.95 -18.34
C SER A 576 32.43 -14.98 -17.35
N PHE A 577 32.70 -14.81 -16.08
CA PHE A 577 32.11 -15.65 -15.02
C PHE A 577 30.59 -15.49 -14.97
N THR A 578 30.11 -14.25 -15.00
CA THR A 578 28.68 -13.95 -14.99
C THR A 578 27.95 -14.49 -16.24
N LEU A 579 28.58 -14.41 -17.41
CA LEU A 579 28.07 -15.04 -18.63
C LEU A 579 28.02 -16.57 -18.51
N GLY A 580 29.02 -17.17 -17.90
CA GLY A 580 29.02 -18.61 -17.57
C GLY A 580 27.90 -19.03 -16.62
N GLN A 581 27.52 -18.15 -15.64
CA GLN A 581 26.35 -18.40 -14.80
C GLN A 581 25.03 -18.36 -15.60
N ILE A 582 24.91 -17.43 -16.57
CA ILE A 582 23.75 -17.34 -17.47
C ILE A 582 23.64 -18.61 -18.31
N GLU A 583 24.75 -19.08 -18.90
CA GLU A 583 24.75 -20.27 -19.74
C GLU A 583 24.34 -21.51 -18.97
N LYS A 584 24.93 -21.75 -17.79
CA LYS A 584 24.53 -22.85 -16.90
C LYS A 584 23.05 -22.79 -16.54
N PHE A 585 22.53 -21.59 -16.25
CA PHE A 585 21.13 -21.45 -15.92
C PHE A 585 20.23 -21.74 -17.13
N ASN A 586 20.62 -21.32 -18.33
CA ASN A 586 19.90 -21.64 -19.57
C ASN A 586 19.93 -23.15 -19.89
N GLU A 587 20.99 -23.87 -19.53
CA GLU A 587 21.04 -25.34 -19.64
C GLU A 587 20.02 -26.00 -18.71
N ILE A 588 19.94 -25.56 -17.44
CA ILE A 588 18.96 -26.01 -16.45
C ILE A 588 17.55 -25.75 -16.97
N ILE A 589 17.28 -24.55 -17.51
CA ILE A 589 15.96 -24.18 -18.08
C ILE A 589 15.60 -25.10 -19.22
N ARG A 590 16.51 -25.34 -20.18
CA ARG A 590 16.26 -26.22 -21.34
C ARG A 590 15.91 -27.65 -20.90
N TYR A 591 16.57 -28.13 -19.86
CA TYR A 591 16.30 -29.46 -19.33
C TYR A 591 14.92 -29.55 -18.66
N LEU A 592 14.55 -28.55 -17.86
CA LEU A 592 13.24 -28.46 -17.22
C LEU A 592 12.09 -28.22 -18.25
N ASP A 593 12.30 -27.38 -19.27
CA ASP A 593 11.33 -27.12 -20.33
C ASP A 593 11.01 -28.37 -21.14
N ALA A 594 11.95 -29.32 -21.27
CA ALA A 594 11.70 -30.60 -21.95
C ALA A 594 10.84 -31.56 -21.11
N ALA A 595 10.85 -31.43 -19.79
CA ALA A 595 10.20 -32.35 -18.85
C ALA A 595 8.86 -31.82 -18.30
N ILE A 596 8.69 -30.48 -18.20
CA ILE A 596 7.55 -29.85 -17.57
C ILE A 596 6.64 -29.27 -18.65
N SER A 597 5.38 -29.72 -18.68
CA SER A 597 4.39 -29.37 -19.73
C SER A 597 3.59 -28.10 -19.44
N TYR A 598 3.75 -27.44 -18.28
CA TYR A 598 3.04 -26.23 -17.89
C TYR A 598 4.01 -25.04 -17.70
N PRO A 599 3.52 -23.79 -17.86
CA PRO A 599 4.38 -22.61 -17.74
C PRO A 599 4.81 -22.37 -16.29
N TYR A 600 6.08 -22.03 -16.11
CA TYR A 600 6.66 -21.57 -14.86
C TYR A 600 7.58 -20.37 -15.10
N ILE A 601 7.84 -19.56 -14.08
CA ILE A 601 8.61 -18.32 -14.17
C ILE A 601 10.11 -18.61 -14.08
N LYS A 602 10.92 -17.99 -14.92
CA LYS A 602 12.38 -18.12 -14.97
C LYS A 602 13.01 -16.78 -14.59
N HIS A 603 13.91 -16.76 -13.60
CA HIS A 603 14.54 -15.49 -13.21
C HIS A 603 15.94 -15.66 -12.60
N ILE A 604 16.88 -14.78 -13.00
CA ILE A 604 18.24 -14.77 -12.47
C ILE A 604 18.72 -13.34 -12.15
N ALA A 605 18.29 -12.32 -12.91
CA ALA A 605 18.78 -10.96 -12.81
C ALA A 605 18.44 -10.30 -11.47
N ASN A 606 19.45 -9.67 -10.85
CA ASN A 606 19.33 -8.72 -9.74
C ASN A 606 19.34 -7.27 -10.28
N SER A 607 19.28 -6.25 -9.40
CA SER A 607 19.27 -4.84 -9.80
C SER A 607 20.38 -4.47 -10.79
N GLU A 608 21.60 -4.91 -10.55
CA GLU A 608 22.75 -4.56 -11.41
C GLU A 608 22.72 -5.30 -12.75
N ALA A 609 22.23 -6.54 -12.76
CA ALA A 609 22.12 -7.32 -13.99
C ALA A 609 21.05 -6.80 -14.95
N ILE A 610 20.06 -6.07 -14.47
CA ILE A 610 18.97 -5.55 -15.33
C ILE A 610 19.53 -4.72 -16.49
N ALA A 611 20.46 -3.81 -16.23
CA ALA A 611 21.06 -2.99 -17.28
C ALA A 611 22.25 -3.66 -17.95
N ASN A 612 23.04 -4.45 -17.19
CA ASN A 612 24.31 -4.98 -17.67
C ASN A 612 24.17 -6.26 -18.51
N TYR A 613 23.08 -7.04 -18.32
CA TYR A 613 22.87 -8.35 -18.95
C TYR A 613 21.42 -8.52 -19.44
N PRO A 614 21.01 -7.87 -20.55
CA PRO A 614 19.64 -7.98 -21.08
C PRO A 614 19.20 -9.43 -21.37
N SER A 615 20.13 -10.32 -21.72
CA SER A 615 19.84 -11.75 -21.95
C SER A 615 19.42 -12.52 -20.67
N ALA A 616 19.60 -11.91 -19.49
CA ALA A 616 19.24 -12.50 -18.20
C ALA A 616 17.89 -12.01 -17.66
N HIS A 617 17.14 -11.19 -18.39
CA HIS A 617 15.83 -10.70 -17.92
C HIS A 617 14.83 -11.83 -17.74
N LEU A 618 14.78 -12.75 -18.72
CA LEU A 618 13.84 -13.88 -18.74
C LEU A 618 12.39 -13.42 -18.44
N ASP A 619 11.65 -14.17 -17.60
CA ASP A 619 10.25 -13.86 -17.28
C ASP A 619 10.10 -12.85 -16.14
N MET A 620 11.13 -12.71 -15.27
CA MET A 620 11.07 -11.84 -14.09
C MET A 620 12.48 -11.40 -13.66
N VAL A 621 12.58 -10.18 -13.14
CA VAL A 621 13.81 -9.66 -12.52
C VAL A 621 13.59 -9.35 -11.04
N ARG A 622 14.67 -9.33 -10.25
CA ARG A 622 14.61 -9.01 -8.81
C ARG A 622 15.26 -7.66 -8.56
N LEU A 623 14.41 -6.65 -8.30
CA LEU A 623 14.84 -5.29 -8.04
C LEU A 623 14.93 -5.05 -6.52
N GLY A 624 16.09 -4.63 -6.05
CA GLY A 624 16.38 -4.34 -4.66
C GLY A 624 16.87 -2.92 -4.45
N ILE A 625 18.18 -2.75 -4.26
CA ILE A 625 18.80 -1.45 -3.93
C ILE A 625 18.54 -0.37 -4.98
N GLY A 626 18.35 -0.76 -6.24
CA GLY A 626 18.04 0.17 -7.32
C GLY A 626 16.79 1.00 -7.05
N MET A 627 15.79 0.47 -6.30
CA MET A 627 14.61 1.23 -5.90
C MET A 627 14.96 2.43 -5.01
N TYR A 628 16.08 2.37 -4.29
CA TYR A 628 16.55 3.44 -3.39
C TYR A 628 17.52 4.42 -4.05
N GLY A 629 17.70 4.32 -5.37
CA GLY A 629 18.49 5.28 -6.15
C GLY A 629 19.98 4.97 -6.21
N TYR A 630 20.36 3.68 -6.10
CA TYR A 630 21.75 3.26 -6.26
C TYR A 630 21.90 2.22 -7.37
N SER A 631 22.88 2.45 -8.25
CA SER A 631 23.42 1.49 -9.21
C SER A 631 24.92 1.71 -9.41
N SER A 632 25.66 0.65 -9.63
CA SER A 632 27.07 0.70 -10.05
C SER A 632 27.24 1.09 -11.52
N ASN A 633 26.19 0.90 -12.33
CA ASN A 633 26.16 1.32 -13.74
C ASN A 633 25.95 2.83 -13.82
N ALA A 634 26.94 3.55 -14.35
CA ALA A 634 26.93 5.02 -14.41
C ALA A 634 25.74 5.59 -15.21
N GLN A 635 25.30 4.88 -16.25
CA GLN A 635 24.19 5.32 -17.12
C GLN A 635 22.85 5.20 -16.38
N VAL A 636 22.64 4.09 -15.68
CA VAL A 636 21.48 3.89 -14.80
C VAL A 636 21.51 4.90 -13.65
N GLN A 637 22.65 5.02 -12.97
CA GLN A 637 22.81 5.94 -11.84
C GLN A 637 22.46 7.38 -12.17
N ALA A 638 22.80 7.84 -13.37
CA ALA A 638 22.47 9.20 -13.83
C ALA A 638 20.96 9.45 -13.99
N SER A 639 20.17 8.40 -14.16
CA SER A 639 18.70 8.47 -14.30
C SER A 639 17.94 8.22 -13.00
N LEU A 640 18.61 7.69 -11.97
CA LEU A 640 17.99 7.39 -10.69
C LEU A 640 17.89 8.63 -9.79
N GLN A 641 16.86 8.68 -8.97
CA GLN A 641 16.67 9.68 -7.93
C GLN A 641 17.03 9.11 -6.56
N PRO A 642 17.76 9.87 -5.70
CA PRO A 642 17.97 9.47 -4.32
C PRO A 642 16.61 9.34 -3.58
N ALA A 643 16.31 8.15 -3.09
CA ALA A 643 15.04 7.90 -2.41
C ALA A 643 15.15 7.95 -0.87
N VAL A 644 16.36 8.15 -0.34
CA VAL A 644 16.61 8.13 1.11
C VAL A 644 17.44 9.33 1.54
N ALA A 645 16.99 10.02 2.60
CA ALA A 645 17.76 11.06 3.29
C ALA A 645 17.78 10.77 4.79
N TRP A 646 18.98 10.81 5.39
CA TRP A 646 19.17 10.63 6.83
C TRP A 646 19.53 11.97 7.45
N LYS A 647 18.65 12.47 8.32
CA LYS A 647 18.72 13.82 8.87
C LYS A 647 18.66 13.84 10.39
N SER A 648 19.21 14.89 10.98
CA SER A 648 19.15 15.17 12.42
C SER A 648 19.06 16.67 12.65
N VAL A 649 19.31 17.12 13.89
CA VAL A 649 19.34 18.53 14.26
C VAL A 649 20.50 18.81 15.22
N VAL A 650 20.90 20.05 15.31
CA VAL A 650 21.84 20.50 16.35
C VAL A 650 21.12 20.56 17.70
N THR A 651 21.62 19.83 18.69
CA THR A 651 21.07 19.86 20.06
C THR A 651 21.69 20.94 20.92
N GLN A 652 23.01 21.14 20.80
CA GLN A 652 23.75 22.14 21.56
C GLN A 652 24.99 22.59 20.80
N VAL A 653 25.41 23.84 21.01
CA VAL A 653 26.66 24.38 20.49
C VAL A 653 27.56 24.75 21.66
N LYS A 654 28.87 24.40 21.59
CA LYS A 654 29.87 24.72 22.62
C LYS A 654 31.16 25.22 22.00
N THR A 655 31.84 26.13 22.71
CA THR A 655 33.22 26.52 22.41
C THR A 655 34.16 25.72 23.29
N ILE A 656 35.14 25.05 22.70
CA ILE A 656 36.16 24.26 23.39
C ILE A 656 37.47 25.09 23.37
N PRO A 657 38.04 25.42 24.52
CA PRO A 657 39.32 26.11 24.60
C PRO A 657 40.48 25.26 24.05
N SER A 658 41.57 25.92 23.67
CA SER A 658 42.82 25.22 23.32
C SER A 658 43.33 24.40 24.50
N GLY A 659 43.77 23.19 24.22
CA GLY A 659 44.28 22.23 25.22
C GLY A 659 43.21 21.33 25.85
N GLU A 660 41.92 21.61 25.67
CA GLU A 660 40.83 20.75 26.17
C GLU A 660 40.49 19.62 25.23
N SER A 661 40.08 18.49 25.82
CA SER A 661 39.71 17.27 25.07
C SER A 661 38.21 17.18 24.81
N VAL A 662 37.83 16.45 23.78
CA VAL A 662 36.41 16.19 23.42
C VAL A 662 36.16 14.69 23.35
N GLY A 663 35.09 14.23 24.05
CA GLY A 663 34.53 12.89 23.97
C GLY A 663 35.29 11.82 24.74
N TYR A 664 34.83 10.59 24.62
CA TYR A 664 35.39 9.42 25.32
C TYR A 664 36.83 9.14 24.90
N GLY A 665 37.64 8.82 25.90
CA GLY A 665 39.05 8.45 25.72
C GLY A 665 39.95 9.61 25.39
N CYS A 666 39.44 10.87 25.45
CA CYS A 666 40.19 12.10 25.18
C CYS A 666 41.01 12.03 23.87
N THR A 667 40.50 11.33 22.87
CA THR A 667 41.20 11.06 21.59
C THR A 667 41.40 12.30 20.72
N PHE A 668 40.63 13.33 20.97
CA PHE A 668 40.78 14.64 20.35
C PHE A 668 41.12 15.71 21.41
N VAL A 669 42.13 16.51 21.14
CA VAL A 669 42.51 17.65 21.94
C VAL A 669 42.58 18.90 21.05
N ALA A 670 41.83 19.93 21.40
CA ALA A 670 41.77 21.17 20.63
C ALA A 670 43.11 21.92 20.62
N GLN A 671 43.74 22.06 19.46
CA GLN A 671 45.03 22.79 19.32
C GLN A 671 44.83 24.31 19.32
N LYS A 672 43.63 24.76 19.04
CA LYS A 672 43.15 26.16 19.09
C LYS A 672 41.70 26.13 19.57
N PRO A 673 41.13 27.26 20.02
CA PRO A 673 39.71 27.28 20.32
C PRO A 673 38.87 26.84 19.09
N ILE A 674 37.99 25.90 19.30
CA ILE A 674 37.08 25.39 18.27
C ILE A 674 35.63 25.49 18.72
N LYS A 675 34.70 25.61 17.76
CA LYS A 675 33.27 25.55 18.02
C LYS A 675 32.75 24.17 17.59
N ILE A 676 32.08 23.47 18.49
CA ILE A 676 31.50 22.15 18.20
C ILE A 676 29.99 22.20 18.33
N ALA A 677 29.31 21.41 17.51
CA ALA A 677 27.90 21.09 17.65
C ALA A 677 27.71 19.61 18.10
N ILE A 678 26.76 19.43 19.01
CA ILE A 678 26.35 18.13 19.51
C ILE A 678 25.10 17.70 18.75
N ILE A 679 25.15 16.55 18.09
CA ILE A 679 24.09 15.99 17.27
C ILE A 679 23.52 14.75 17.96
N PRO A 680 22.17 14.60 18.12
CA PRO A 680 21.55 13.48 18.82
C PRO A 680 21.47 12.23 17.90
N ILE A 681 22.65 11.76 17.51
CA ILE A 681 22.84 10.53 16.74
C ILE A 681 24.16 9.87 17.17
N GLY A 682 24.14 8.58 17.35
CA GLY A 682 25.32 7.81 17.71
C GLY A 682 25.33 6.41 17.10
N TYR A 683 26.22 5.53 17.60
CA TYR A 683 26.35 4.19 17.04
C TYR A 683 25.10 3.31 17.32
N ALA A 684 24.31 3.60 18.33
CA ALA A 684 23.02 2.92 18.56
C ALA A 684 21.95 3.28 17.55
N ASP A 685 22.12 4.38 16.80
CA ASP A 685 21.26 4.79 15.69
C ASP A 685 21.72 4.22 14.35
N GLY A 686 22.96 3.70 14.29
CA GLY A 686 23.61 3.24 13.07
C GLY A 686 24.75 4.13 12.57
N PHE A 687 25.00 5.29 13.19
CA PHE A 687 26.16 6.15 12.89
C PHE A 687 27.42 5.57 13.52
N ARG A 688 28.12 4.74 12.77
CA ARG A 688 29.17 3.85 13.29
C ARG A 688 30.31 4.58 13.99
N ARG A 689 30.86 3.95 15.04
CA ARG A 689 31.99 4.47 15.82
C ARG A 689 33.26 4.67 14.99
N THR A 690 33.43 3.90 13.92
CA THR A 690 34.54 4.03 12.96
C THR A 690 34.57 5.36 12.21
N LEU A 691 33.46 6.11 12.21
CA LEU A 691 33.37 7.47 11.63
C LEU A 691 33.93 8.56 12.57
N GLY A 692 34.39 8.22 13.76
CA GLY A 692 35.01 9.16 14.70
C GLY A 692 36.34 9.74 14.21
N ASN A 693 36.85 10.74 14.97
CA ASN A 693 38.18 11.32 14.77
C ASN A 693 38.42 11.84 13.34
N GLY A 694 37.44 12.50 12.74
CA GLY A 694 37.55 13.15 11.43
C GLY A 694 37.33 12.24 10.22
N VAL A 695 37.15 10.91 10.42
CA VAL A 695 36.85 9.97 9.30
C VAL A 695 35.51 10.29 8.65
N GLY A 696 34.48 10.47 9.47
CA GLY A 696 33.15 10.87 9.03
C GLY A 696 32.84 12.31 9.34
N GLY A 697 31.63 12.73 8.96
CA GLY A 697 31.09 14.06 9.25
C GLY A 697 29.67 14.20 8.72
N MET A 698 29.11 15.35 8.97
CA MET A 698 27.74 15.70 8.59
C MET A 698 27.73 17.06 7.90
N PHE A 699 26.66 17.42 7.24
CA PHE A 699 26.50 18.70 6.58
C PHE A 699 25.53 19.59 7.35
N ILE A 700 25.90 20.85 7.55
CA ILE A 700 25.04 21.90 8.07
C ILE A 700 25.14 23.08 7.11
N HIS A 701 24.01 23.61 6.65
CA HIS A 701 23.94 24.70 5.66
C HIS A 701 24.82 24.41 4.40
N GLY A 702 24.92 23.13 3.98
CA GLY A 702 25.76 22.72 2.86
C GLY A 702 27.27 22.62 3.15
N VAL A 703 27.72 22.92 4.38
CA VAL A 703 29.13 22.86 4.78
C VAL A 703 29.41 21.54 5.48
N PHE A 704 30.50 20.87 5.09
CA PHE A 704 30.93 19.63 5.74
C PHE A 704 31.57 19.91 7.09
N CYS A 705 31.05 19.28 8.14
CA CYS A 705 31.46 19.36 9.52
C CYS A 705 32.00 18.00 9.98
N PRO A 706 33.35 17.84 10.18
CA PRO A 706 33.94 16.55 10.52
C PRO A 706 33.62 16.17 11.98
N VAL A 707 33.58 14.87 12.26
CA VAL A 707 33.41 14.35 13.63
C VAL A 707 34.64 14.66 14.48
N VAL A 708 34.41 15.18 15.67
CA VAL A 708 35.42 15.46 16.67
C VAL A 708 35.40 14.40 17.77
N GLY A 709 36.54 13.76 18.01
CA GLY A 709 36.64 12.68 18.97
C GLY A 709 35.87 11.41 18.56
N ASN A 710 35.58 10.55 19.52
CA ASN A 710 34.87 9.31 19.29
C ASN A 710 33.34 9.54 19.20
N VAL A 711 32.69 8.86 18.27
CA VAL A 711 31.21 8.78 18.25
C VAL A 711 30.72 8.07 19.51
N CYS A 712 29.74 8.66 20.20
CA CYS A 712 29.13 8.09 21.39
C CYS A 712 27.94 7.18 21.04
N MET A 713 27.30 6.58 22.05
CA MET A 713 26.13 5.72 21.84
C MET A 713 24.98 6.46 21.20
N ASP A 714 24.66 7.66 21.71
CA ASP A 714 23.48 8.45 21.36
C ASP A 714 23.79 9.85 20.82
N MET A 715 25.06 10.26 20.83
CA MET A 715 25.50 11.61 20.47
C MET A 715 26.77 11.57 19.64
N THR A 716 26.91 12.57 18.76
CA THR A 716 28.15 12.82 18.00
C THR A 716 28.50 14.30 18.06
N MET A 717 29.76 14.61 18.27
CA MET A 717 30.31 15.98 18.23
C MET A 717 30.94 16.22 16.88
N ILE A 718 30.64 17.36 16.26
CA ILE A 718 31.20 17.77 14.96
C ILE A 718 31.79 19.18 15.06
N ASP A 719 32.87 19.44 14.32
CA ASP A 719 33.51 20.77 14.26
C ASP A 719 32.71 21.71 13.35
N VAL A 720 32.18 22.77 13.93
CA VAL A 720 31.40 23.81 13.24
C VAL A 720 32.10 25.15 13.24
N SER A 721 33.44 25.20 13.43
CA SER A 721 34.21 26.43 13.49
C SER A 721 34.12 27.27 12.21
N ASN A 722 33.81 26.64 11.06
CA ASN A 722 33.76 27.31 9.76
C ASN A 722 32.33 27.61 9.27
N VAL A 723 31.31 27.39 10.10
CA VAL A 723 29.92 27.66 9.76
C VAL A 723 29.17 28.21 10.95
N GLU A 724 28.32 29.20 10.72
CA GLU A 724 27.43 29.72 11.76
C GLU A 724 26.30 28.71 12.00
N VAL A 725 26.16 28.26 13.25
CA VAL A 725 25.22 27.20 13.63
C VAL A 725 24.50 27.60 14.91
N LEU A 726 23.19 27.38 14.92
CA LEU A 726 22.32 27.55 16.07
C LEU A 726 21.72 26.19 16.51
N GLU A 727 21.30 26.11 17.77
CA GLU A 727 20.53 24.98 18.27
C GLU A 727 19.20 24.87 17.51
N GLY A 728 18.89 23.67 17.00
CA GLY A 728 17.73 23.40 16.13
C GLY A 728 18.03 23.35 14.64
N ASP A 729 19.20 23.85 14.21
CA ASP A 729 19.58 23.77 12.78
C ASP A 729 19.57 22.36 12.25
N ALA A 730 19.13 22.20 10.98
CA ALA A 730 19.07 20.92 10.31
C ALA A 730 20.47 20.37 9.99
N VAL A 731 20.63 19.08 10.24
CA VAL A 731 21.87 18.34 9.98
C VAL A 731 21.59 17.24 8.98
N GLU A 732 22.36 17.19 7.91
CA GLU A 732 22.29 16.14 6.89
C GLU A 732 23.43 15.13 7.10
N ILE A 733 23.06 13.84 7.22
CA ILE A 733 24.01 12.72 7.28
C ILE A 733 24.13 12.09 5.89
N ILE A 734 22.98 11.80 5.27
CA ILE A 734 22.85 11.34 3.89
C ILE A 734 21.76 12.19 3.24
N GLY A 735 21.99 12.68 2.03
CA GLY A 735 21.04 13.52 1.32
C GLY A 735 21.64 14.18 0.09
N GLU A 736 21.36 15.45 -0.10
CA GLU A 736 21.78 16.24 -1.26
C GLU A 736 23.32 16.41 -1.34
N HIS A 737 23.98 16.68 -0.19
CA HIS A 737 25.41 16.97 -0.12
C HIS A 737 26.26 15.72 0.10
N GLN A 738 25.68 14.63 0.58
CA GLN A 738 26.37 13.36 0.76
C GLN A 738 25.49 12.19 0.31
N SER A 739 25.80 11.64 -0.87
CA SER A 739 25.08 10.47 -1.39
C SER A 739 25.29 9.25 -0.49
N LEU A 740 24.34 8.31 -0.56
CA LEU A 740 24.42 6.99 0.09
C LEU A 740 25.73 6.26 -0.25
N SER A 741 26.16 6.32 -1.51
CA SER A 741 27.40 5.73 -2.01
C SER A 741 28.65 6.40 -1.40
N ALA A 742 28.68 7.72 -1.33
CA ALA A 742 29.79 8.46 -0.73
C ALA A 742 29.91 8.18 0.77
N TYR A 743 28.78 8.08 1.48
CA TYR A 743 28.76 7.72 2.89
C TYR A 743 29.24 6.26 3.11
N ALA A 744 28.79 5.31 2.28
CA ALA A 744 29.22 3.91 2.35
C ALA A 744 30.76 3.77 2.18
N LYS A 745 31.37 4.52 1.25
CA LYS A 745 32.82 4.55 1.07
C LYS A 745 33.57 5.00 2.33
N LYS A 746 33.08 6.04 3.02
CA LYS A 746 33.69 6.49 4.30
C LYS A 746 33.60 5.41 5.39
N MET A 747 32.55 4.59 5.36
CA MET A 747 32.37 3.47 6.26
C MET A 747 33.14 2.20 5.84
N ASN A 748 33.84 2.22 4.70
CA ASN A 748 34.46 1.05 4.07
C ASN A 748 33.48 -0.13 3.90
N THR A 749 32.28 0.18 3.33
CA THR A 749 31.22 -0.78 3.11
C THR A 749 30.39 -0.44 1.87
N ILE A 750 29.28 -1.13 1.69
CA ILE A 750 28.34 -1.00 0.56
C ILE A 750 27.02 -0.31 0.97
N PRO A 751 26.31 0.36 0.04
CA PRO A 751 25.02 1.02 0.29
C PRO A 751 23.98 0.15 1.01
N TYR A 752 23.93 -1.13 0.73
CA TYR A 752 23.05 -2.11 1.37
C TYR A 752 23.25 -2.16 2.90
N GLU A 753 24.49 -2.26 3.34
CA GLU A 753 24.81 -2.32 4.77
C GLU A 753 24.53 -1.01 5.46
N VAL A 754 24.74 0.14 4.80
CA VAL A 754 24.39 1.44 5.34
C VAL A 754 22.91 1.51 5.67
N LEU A 755 22.03 1.21 4.71
CA LEU A 755 20.59 1.29 4.91
C LEU A 755 20.10 0.32 5.99
N THR A 756 20.56 -0.93 5.96
CA THR A 756 20.16 -1.95 6.94
C THR A 756 20.70 -1.70 8.33
N SER A 757 21.77 -0.90 8.47
CA SER A 757 22.38 -0.55 9.76
C SER A 757 21.62 0.57 10.50
N VAL A 758 20.74 1.30 9.83
CA VAL A 758 19.93 2.33 10.50
C VAL A 758 18.96 1.66 11.47
N SER A 759 19.18 1.91 12.77
CA SER A 759 18.41 1.29 13.86
C SER A 759 16.91 1.57 13.76
N SER A 760 16.08 0.63 14.22
CA SER A 760 14.62 0.77 14.29
C SER A 760 14.16 1.94 15.17
N ARG A 761 15.00 2.43 16.09
CA ARG A 761 14.70 3.61 16.93
C ARG A 761 14.75 4.94 16.15
N VAL A 762 15.44 5.00 15.00
CA VAL A 762 15.42 6.16 14.10
C VAL A 762 14.05 6.20 13.42
N HIS A 763 13.36 7.31 13.49
CA HIS A 763 12.01 7.43 12.94
C HIS A 763 12.02 7.48 11.40
N ARG A 764 11.20 6.58 10.77
CA ARG A 764 11.01 6.57 9.30
C ARG A 764 9.91 7.54 8.92
N VAL A 765 10.23 8.45 8.02
CA VAL A 765 9.30 9.47 7.50
C VAL A 765 9.12 9.23 6.00
N TYR A 766 7.89 8.94 5.58
CA TYR A 766 7.59 8.71 4.16
C TYR A 766 7.06 9.99 3.54
N VAL A 767 7.69 10.43 2.45
CA VAL A 767 7.28 11.60 1.68
C VAL A 767 6.86 11.18 0.27
N GLU A 768 5.87 11.87 -0.28
CA GLU A 768 5.50 11.81 -1.70
C GLU A 768 5.71 13.24 -2.24
N SER A 769 6.85 13.47 -2.90
CA SER A 769 7.19 14.77 -3.51
C SER A 769 6.45 14.98 -4.84
#